data_4ee4f681b7042a8c55c0ec759210de70
#
_entry.id   4ee4f681b7042a8c55c0ec759210de70
#
_cell.length_a   1.000
_cell.length_b   1.000
_cell.length_c   1.000
_cell.angle_alpha   90.00
_cell.angle_beta   90.00
_cell.angle_gamma   90.00
#
_symmetry.space_group_name_H-M   'P 1'
#
loop_
_entity.id
_entity.type
_entity.pdbx_description
1 polymer ?
#
loop_
_entity_poly.entity_id
_entity_poly.type
_entity_poly.pdbx_seq_one_letter_code
_entity_poly.pdbx_strand_id
1 'polypeptide(L)'
;MAKRSLRASADGIQIIRRAIKYNDWKQDELKDELKLKTRQPITRLLAGETIERSTFEELCHLLALEVKDVAVPETEQPEQPRDIDALVQQVRSRLHDDIQRLHGTMPLWGVDRCVPLGDLFVDVNILEKLSSSNKSEYDDLCQDFMNNPSHRGLDRIGLGQEQKRVPGLEVLAKNTNLMVVGKPGSGKTTYLQRVVTQCNAGNLQAHRIPVLIRLRDFVRDGRKLIYSLKPYLEKCWQLSDAETLLKQGRVLVLLDGLDEVTGEDGKNITEEIKKFARDYPQVQVIVTCRTQSFTGEMDWKSLNFEFVEVADFNEGQVRSFAEHWFKTVMGNELAGVARAGKFLEQLFLESNKPIRELAITPILLSLTCVVFHSTEKFYSKRSKLYEEGLELLLEQWDKSREIERDEIYRDLSVERKLELLSYLAVKKFEQTQYVLFEQTEIEGYIAKFLGIGQRDSRTVLRAMEAQHGLLIERSQKVWSFSHLTFQEYLVAKAMINRPNFPNIRTIKSSVLEYITRENWREVFYMISEALERSDSLLLSMKDFADLLLANDPKLQDILIWLNNKSKSINSSHQQNAIRALYLARVLNSVPNIASLVKDPFSEFRTLSKVLDWNISDSDEIDLIIDRVMYYLIETVTFSETIESTLSRIKILTALEINTKFRSRLLSIVNILHLRGKDYRVLKTLHNIAIEYRNIGHRWVLSNPQKDLFCQYYTANDILLYCLMSQCNIDTNVREKIKETLLLPIDEIAQN
;
A
#
# COMPACT_ATOMS: atom_id res chain seq x y z
N MET A 1 25.78 43.34 -31.27
CA MET A 1 26.74 44.43 -31.72
C MET A 1 26.82 45.44 -30.60
N ALA A 2 28.01 45.74 -30.06
CA ALA A 2 28.18 46.76 -29.03
C ALA A 2 27.72 48.12 -29.59
N LYS A 3 26.95 48.87 -28.75
CA LYS A 3 26.45 50.20 -29.17
C LYS A 3 27.61 51.14 -29.48
N ARG A 4 27.49 51.89 -30.56
CA ARG A 4 28.53 52.85 -31.03
C ARG A 4 28.67 54.07 -30.08
N SER A 5 27.81 54.27 -29.09
CA SER A 5 27.80 55.42 -28.16
C SER A 5 27.40 55.02 -26.77
N LEU A 6 27.95 55.65 -25.73
CA LEU A 6 27.68 55.51 -24.31
C LEU A 6 27.28 56.84 -23.71
N ARG A 7 26.56 56.79 -22.55
CA ARG A 7 26.28 57.95 -21.67
C ARG A 7 26.63 57.64 -20.24
N ALA A 8 27.00 58.62 -19.44
CA ALA A 8 27.21 58.42 -18.02
C ALA A 8 25.89 58.44 -17.26
N SER A 9 25.81 57.64 -16.19
CA SER A 9 24.72 57.70 -15.22
C SER A 9 24.78 58.98 -14.37
N ALA A 10 23.71 59.35 -13.66
CA ALA A 10 23.71 60.52 -12.79
C ALA A 10 24.85 60.47 -11.75
N ASP A 11 25.06 59.30 -11.15
CA ASP A 11 26.19 59.06 -10.21
C ASP A 11 27.53 59.04 -10.93
N GLY A 12 27.59 58.41 -12.13
CA GLY A 12 28.75 58.40 -12.99
C GLY A 12 29.26 59.79 -13.36
N ILE A 13 28.35 60.74 -13.67
CA ILE A 13 28.69 62.13 -13.94
C ILE A 13 29.35 62.79 -12.69
N GLN A 14 28.86 62.49 -11.49
CA GLN A 14 29.47 63.02 -10.27
C GLN A 14 30.87 62.40 -10.03
N ILE A 15 31.02 61.12 -10.32
CA ILE A 15 32.32 60.42 -10.18
C ILE A 15 33.34 61.05 -11.20
N ILE A 16 32.94 61.24 -12.46
CA ILE A 16 33.77 61.89 -13.49
C ILE A 16 34.14 63.33 -13.05
N ARG A 17 33.20 64.12 -12.56
CA ARG A 17 33.46 65.49 -12.08
C ARG A 17 34.46 65.51 -10.90
N ARG A 18 34.37 64.59 -9.98
CA ARG A 18 35.29 64.43 -8.85
C ARG A 18 36.69 64.04 -9.34
N ALA A 19 36.78 63.07 -10.30
CA ALA A 19 38.05 62.64 -10.86
C ALA A 19 38.74 63.76 -11.65
N ILE A 20 37.99 64.56 -12.42
CA ILE A 20 38.51 65.74 -13.13
C ILE A 20 39.04 66.76 -12.11
N LYS A 21 38.33 67.05 -11.02
CA LYS A 21 38.72 68.00 -9.99
C LYS A 21 39.92 67.47 -9.18
N TYR A 22 39.95 66.17 -8.85
CA TYR A 22 41.03 65.54 -8.10
C TYR A 22 42.35 65.59 -8.83
N ASN A 23 42.35 65.41 -10.14
CA ASN A 23 43.53 65.42 -10.98
C ASN A 23 43.85 66.81 -11.58
N ASP A 24 43.16 67.87 -11.08
CA ASP A 24 43.31 69.29 -11.50
C ASP A 24 43.22 69.50 -13.01
N TRP A 25 42.44 68.66 -13.73
CA TRP A 25 42.25 68.76 -15.18
C TRP A 25 41.25 69.88 -15.57
N LYS A 26 41.70 70.71 -16.58
CA LYS A 26 40.75 71.64 -17.26
C LYS A 26 40.22 70.96 -18.51
N GLN A 27 38.97 71.36 -18.92
CA GLN A 27 38.32 70.78 -20.10
C GLN A 27 39.14 70.94 -21.38
N ASP A 28 39.93 72.01 -21.50
CA ASP A 28 40.86 72.21 -22.66
C ASP A 28 42.00 71.22 -22.63
N GLU A 29 42.56 70.93 -21.52
CA GLU A 29 43.67 69.97 -21.34
C GLU A 29 43.17 68.53 -21.60
N LEU A 30 41.97 68.18 -21.10
CA LEU A 30 41.29 66.92 -21.41
C LEU A 30 41.00 66.78 -22.91
N LYS A 31 40.58 67.83 -23.58
CA LYS A 31 40.37 67.86 -25.05
C LYS A 31 41.62 67.56 -25.80
N ASP A 32 42.75 68.19 -25.36
CA ASP A 32 44.04 68.02 -26.04
C ASP A 32 44.65 66.64 -25.81
N GLU A 33 44.54 66.11 -24.58
CA GLU A 33 45.02 64.77 -24.25
C GLU A 33 44.22 63.67 -24.96
N LEU A 34 42.89 63.84 -25.09
CA LEU A 34 42.04 62.95 -25.81
C LEU A 34 42.05 63.21 -27.34
N LYS A 35 42.92 64.13 -27.81
CA LYS A 35 43.06 64.52 -29.26
C LYS A 35 41.73 64.87 -29.90
N LEU A 36 40.83 65.47 -29.17
CA LEU A 36 39.51 65.85 -29.65
C LEU A 36 39.55 67.19 -30.42
N LYS A 37 38.84 67.34 -31.55
CA LYS A 37 38.77 68.56 -32.34
C LYS A 37 38.09 69.72 -31.59
N THR A 38 37.16 69.39 -30.70
CA THR A 38 36.39 70.36 -29.87
C THR A 38 36.12 69.84 -28.46
N ARG A 39 35.74 70.74 -27.53
CA ARG A 39 35.34 70.38 -26.15
C ARG A 39 33.95 69.74 -26.09
N GLN A 40 33.21 69.74 -27.17
CA GLN A 40 31.80 69.34 -27.20
C GLN A 40 31.51 67.95 -26.71
N PRO A 41 32.33 66.89 -26.97
CA PRO A 41 32.10 65.53 -26.40
C PRO A 41 32.19 65.52 -24.86
N ILE A 42 33.13 66.23 -24.26
CA ILE A 42 33.32 66.30 -22.80
C ILE A 42 32.17 67.06 -22.17
N THR A 43 31.73 68.19 -22.76
CA THR A 43 30.59 68.98 -22.31
C THR A 43 29.30 68.17 -22.38
N ARG A 44 29.08 67.43 -23.43
CA ARG A 44 27.90 66.57 -23.60
C ARG A 44 27.89 65.44 -22.60
N LEU A 45 29.03 64.79 -22.32
CA LEU A 45 29.14 63.76 -21.31
C LEU A 45 28.77 64.29 -19.94
N LEU A 46 29.32 65.45 -19.55
CA LEU A 46 29.02 66.09 -18.25
C LEU A 46 27.58 66.65 -18.16
N ALA A 47 26.88 66.79 -19.29
CA ALA A 47 25.47 67.10 -19.36
C ALA A 47 24.57 65.83 -19.35
N GLY A 48 25.17 64.65 -19.31
CA GLY A 48 24.43 63.35 -19.33
C GLY A 48 23.98 62.92 -20.72
N GLU A 49 24.54 63.52 -21.76
CA GLU A 49 24.25 63.12 -23.15
C GLU A 49 25.14 61.99 -23.60
N THR A 50 24.74 61.32 -24.69
CA THR A 50 25.52 60.24 -25.31
C THR A 50 26.71 60.80 -26.08
N ILE A 51 27.85 60.15 -25.91
CA ILE A 51 29.09 60.40 -26.71
C ILE A 51 29.57 59.07 -27.36
N GLU A 52 30.51 59.19 -28.29
CA GLU A 52 31.10 58.03 -28.95
C GLU A 52 31.78 57.12 -27.94
N ARG A 53 31.60 55.80 -28.10
CA ARG A 53 32.06 54.79 -27.10
C ARG A 53 33.58 54.84 -26.92
N SER A 54 34.35 54.96 -27.98
CA SER A 54 35.80 55.12 -27.94
C SER A 54 36.22 56.30 -27.07
N THR A 55 35.62 57.48 -27.29
CA THR A 55 35.89 58.69 -26.52
C THR A 55 35.47 58.54 -25.04
N PHE A 56 34.39 57.83 -24.77
CA PHE A 56 33.96 57.55 -23.40
C PHE A 56 34.98 56.64 -22.66
N GLU A 57 35.40 55.55 -23.31
CA GLU A 57 36.36 54.59 -22.79
C GLU A 57 37.75 55.23 -22.55
N GLU A 58 38.22 56.04 -23.51
CA GLU A 58 39.49 56.80 -23.40
C GLU A 58 39.46 57.81 -22.25
N LEU A 59 38.32 58.51 -22.06
CA LEU A 59 38.17 59.46 -20.95
C LEU A 59 38.17 58.72 -19.60
N CYS A 60 37.45 57.61 -19.51
CA CYS A 60 37.48 56.78 -18.32
C CYS A 60 38.89 56.27 -18.01
N HIS A 61 39.60 55.80 -19.01
CA HIS A 61 41.00 55.35 -18.86
C HIS A 61 41.89 56.49 -18.35
N LEU A 62 41.80 57.69 -18.94
CA LEU A 62 42.58 58.86 -18.57
C LEU A 62 42.30 59.31 -17.14
N LEU A 63 41.09 59.14 -16.65
CA LEU A 63 40.66 59.49 -15.29
C LEU A 63 40.79 58.33 -14.31
N ALA A 64 41.36 57.18 -14.71
CA ALA A 64 41.51 55.95 -13.93
C ALA A 64 40.16 55.44 -13.38
N LEU A 65 39.09 55.50 -14.17
CA LEU A 65 37.74 55.07 -13.84
C LEU A 65 37.38 53.82 -14.62
N GLU A 66 36.67 52.88 -14.03
CA GLU A 66 36.09 51.75 -14.72
C GLU A 66 34.80 52.15 -15.43
N VAL A 67 34.67 51.82 -16.69
CA VAL A 67 33.48 52.15 -17.53
C VAL A 67 32.19 51.68 -16.94
N LYS A 68 32.18 50.47 -16.28
CA LYS A 68 31.04 49.90 -15.62
C LYS A 68 30.49 50.71 -14.42
N ASP A 69 31.38 51.49 -13.78
CA ASP A 69 30.98 52.26 -12.58
C ASP A 69 30.44 53.65 -12.94
N VAL A 70 30.65 54.09 -14.18
CA VAL A 70 30.31 55.43 -14.66
C VAL A 70 29.27 55.46 -15.76
N ALA A 71 29.21 54.42 -16.62
CA ALA A 71 28.26 54.33 -17.70
C ALA A 71 26.88 53.88 -17.17
N VAL A 72 25.80 54.29 -17.85
CA VAL A 72 24.49 53.72 -17.64
C VAL A 72 24.56 52.23 -18.00
N PRO A 73 24.17 51.29 -17.08
CA PRO A 73 24.14 49.87 -17.38
C PRO A 73 23.39 49.62 -18.72
N GLU A 74 23.86 48.71 -19.53
CA GLU A 74 23.25 48.36 -20.82
C GLU A 74 21.82 47.75 -20.69
N THR A 75 21.30 47.64 -19.49
CA THR A 75 20.10 46.91 -19.10
C THR A 75 18.89 47.78 -18.78
N GLU A 76 18.65 48.91 -19.49
CA GLU A 76 17.35 49.58 -19.45
C GLU A 76 16.97 50.19 -20.77
N GLN A 77 16.72 49.33 -21.76
CA GLN A 77 15.74 49.68 -22.77
C GLN A 77 14.45 48.95 -22.42
N PRO A 78 13.25 49.59 -22.47
CA PRO A 78 12.00 48.84 -22.49
C PRO A 78 12.04 47.94 -23.69
N GLU A 79 12.25 46.60 -23.47
CA GLU A 79 11.97 45.62 -24.49
C GLU A 79 10.53 45.85 -24.95
N GLN A 80 10.29 45.90 -26.27
CA GLN A 80 8.93 45.74 -26.79
C GLN A 80 8.33 44.50 -26.06
N PRO A 81 7.09 44.58 -25.53
CA PRO A 81 6.50 43.46 -24.81
C PRO A 81 6.59 42.26 -25.74
N ARG A 82 7.52 41.33 -25.43
CA ARG A 82 7.57 40.04 -26.12
C ARG A 82 6.21 39.41 -25.86
N ASP A 83 5.53 39.05 -26.95
CA ASP A 83 4.29 38.29 -26.82
C ASP A 83 4.63 36.94 -26.20
N ILE A 84 4.41 36.85 -24.88
CA ILE A 84 4.78 35.67 -24.08
C ILE A 84 3.94 34.48 -24.48
N ASP A 85 2.70 34.69 -24.88
CA ASP A 85 1.85 33.62 -25.37
C ASP A 85 2.39 33.07 -26.69
N ALA A 86 2.88 33.93 -27.58
CA ALA A 86 3.57 33.47 -28.80
C ALA A 86 4.83 32.68 -28.47
N LEU A 87 5.65 33.12 -27.52
CA LEU A 87 6.85 32.40 -27.07
C LEU A 87 6.49 31.02 -26.43
N VAL A 88 5.47 30.97 -25.60
CA VAL A 88 4.97 29.70 -25.04
C VAL A 88 4.55 28.74 -26.13
N GLN A 89 3.78 29.20 -27.12
CA GLN A 89 3.33 28.37 -28.24
C GLN A 89 4.51 27.90 -29.11
N GLN A 90 5.49 28.76 -29.34
CA GLN A 90 6.70 28.38 -30.08
C GLN A 90 7.48 27.27 -29.39
N VAL A 91 7.69 27.34 -28.06
CA VAL A 91 8.38 26.31 -27.29
C VAL A 91 7.56 25.03 -27.25
N ARG A 92 6.25 25.12 -27.00
CA ARG A 92 5.34 23.96 -26.99
C ARG A 92 5.36 23.23 -28.34
N SER A 93 5.24 23.94 -29.46
CA SER A 93 5.27 23.33 -30.79
C SER A 93 6.58 22.60 -31.05
N ARG A 94 7.71 23.12 -30.57
CA ARG A 94 9.02 22.49 -30.70
C ARG A 94 9.14 21.20 -29.89
N LEU A 95 8.59 21.20 -28.68
CA LEU A 95 8.69 20.07 -27.76
C LEU A 95 7.59 19.02 -27.96
N HIS A 96 6.55 19.33 -28.72
CA HIS A 96 5.34 18.50 -28.84
C HIS A 96 5.66 17.04 -29.20
N ASP A 97 6.40 16.81 -30.24
CA ASP A 97 6.71 15.48 -30.76
C ASP A 97 7.66 14.72 -29.82
N ASP A 98 8.63 15.44 -29.22
CA ASP A 98 9.55 14.84 -28.25
C ASP A 98 8.82 14.39 -26.97
N ILE A 99 7.92 15.20 -26.44
CA ILE A 99 7.10 14.83 -25.26
C ILE A 99 6.24 13.62 -25.60
N GLN A 100 5.59 13.61 -26.75
CA GLN A 100 4.74 12.48 -27.16
C GLN A 100 5.55 11.20 -27.35
N ARG A 101 6.74 11.29 -27.97
CA ARG A 101 7.64 10.16 -28.18
C ARG A 101 8.19 9.60 -26.86
N LEU A 102 8.59 10.45 -25.92
CA LEU A 102 9.23 10.05 -24.66
C LEU A 102 8.24 9.60 -23.59
N HIS A 103 7.03 10.18 -23.58
CA HIS A 103 6.07 10.03 -22.48
C HIS A 103 4.69 9.57 -22.91
N GLY A 104 4.41 9.51 -24.22
CA GLY A 104 3.11 9.12 -24.77
C GLY A 104 2.86 7.62 -24.81
N THR A 105 3.87 6.80 -24.53
CA THR A 105 3.77 5.34 -24.51
C THR A 105 4.35 4.75 -23.24
N MET A 106 3.93 3.53 -22.91
CA MET A 106 4.46 2.77 -21.80
C MET A 106 4.66 1.30 -22.17
N PRO A 107 5.63 0.60 -21.58
CA PRO A 107 5.74 -0.85 -21.71
C PRO A 107 4.56 -1.51 -20.99
N LEU A 108 4.00 -2.55 -21.59
CA LEU A 108 2.95 -3.36 -20.99
C LEU A 108 3.43 -4.80 -20.86
N TRP A 109 3.26 -5.38 -19.70
CA TRP A 109 3.62 -6.77 -19.47
C TRP A 109 2.76 -7.71 -20.32
N GLY A 110 3.42 -8.69 -20.93
CA GLY A 110 2.79 -9.62 -21.87
C GLY A 110 2.64 -9.09 -23.31
N VAL A 111 3.20 -7.92 -23.60
CA VAL A 111 3.19 -7.33 -24.94
C VAL A 111 4.59 -6.84 -25.30
N ASP A 112 5.15 -7.35 -26.41
CA ASP A 112 6.51 -7.00 -26.88
C ASP A 112 6.62 -5.60 -27.52
N ARG A 113 5.63 -4.75 -27.33
CA ARG A 113 5.60 -3.38 -27.86
C ARG A 113 5.19 -2.37 -26.82
N CYS A 114 5.69 -1.14 -26.94
CA CYS A 114 5.13 -0.03 -26.16
C CYS A 114 3.71 0.28 -26.62
N VAL A 115 2.84 0.56 -25.67
CA VAL A 115 1.42 0.82 -25.87
C VAL A 115 1.14 2.29 -25.59
N PRO A 116 0.24 2.96 -26.37
CA PRO A 116 -0.16 4.32 -26.09
C PRO A 116 -0.68 4.47 -24.65
N LEU A 117 -0.19 5.47 -23.95
CA LEU A 117 -0.57 5.72 -22.55
C LEU A 117 -2.09 5.92 -22.41
N GLY A 118 -2.72 6.54 -23.40
CA GLY A 118 -4.17 6.79 -23.41
C GLY A 118 -5.03 5.53 -23.40
N ASP A 119 -4.51 4.43 -23.95
CA ASP A 119 -5.26 3.17 -24.09
C ASP A 119 -5.29 2.35 -22.78
N LEU A 120 -4.36 2.62 -21.86
CA LEU A 120 -4.22 1.88 -20.62
C LEU A 120 -4.48 2.70 -19.36
N PHE A 121 -4.38 4.03 -19.50
CA PHE A 121 -4.44 4.90 -18.33
C PHE A 121 -5.83 4.87 -17.68
N VAL A 122 -5.84 4.51 -16.41
CA VAL A 122 -6.98 4.73 -15.51
C VAL A 122 -6.59 5.87 -14.57
N ASP A 123 -7.46 6.88 -14.46
CA ASP A 123 -7.16 8.03 -13.61
C ASP A 123 -6.95 7.58 -12.17
N VAL A 124 -5.84 8.04 -11.57
CA VAL A 124 -5.50 7.69 -10.21
C VAL A 124 -6.32 8.52 -9.24
N ASN A 125 -6.80 7.90 -8.19
CA ASN A 125 -7.37 8.65 -7.07
C ASN A 125 -6.24 9.12 -6.14
N ILE A 126 -6.39 10.33 -5.65
CA ILE A 126 -5.45 10.96 -4.73
C ILE A 126 -6.13 11.16 -3.39
N LEU A 127 -5.41 10.86 -2.32
CA LEU A 127 -5.80 11.15 -0.95
C LEU A 127 -5.23 12.52 -0.58
N GLU A 128 -6.06 13.44 -0.12
CA GLU A 128 -5.64 14.79 0.28
C GLU A 128 -4.86 14.83 1.60
N LYS A 129 -4.81 13.71 2.34
CA LYS A 129 -4.00 13.55 3.55
C LYS A 129 -3.13 12.32 3.41
N LEU A 130 -1.89 12.43 3.87
CA LEU A 130 -0.97 11.30 3.89
C LEU A 130 -1.47 10.23 4.87
N SER A 131 -1.47 8.99 4.43
CA SER A 131 -1.70 7.84 5.31
C SER A 131 -0.59 7.69 6.37
N SER A 132 0.62 8.20 6.07
CA SER A 132 1.80 8.17 6.93
C SER A 132 2.04 9.44 7.73
N SER A 133 1.08 10.37 7.80
CA SER A 133 1.24 11.63 8.55
C SER A 133 1.42 11.44 10.07
N ASN A 134 1.14 10.25 10.58
CA ASN A 134 1.56 9.84 11.91
C ASN A 134 2.99 9.34 11.83
N LYS A 135 3.93 10.07 12.46
CA LYS A 135 5.24 9.54 12.84
C LYS A 135 5.02 8.50 13.94
N SER A 136 4.37 7.40 13.60
CA SER A 136 4.15 6.31 14.54
C SER A 136 5.50 5.64 14.77
N GLU A 137 5.92 5.56 16.01
CA GLU A 137 7.07 4.75 16.40
C GLU A 137 6.77 3.27 16.10
N TYR A 138 7.81 2.44 16.03
CA TYR A 138 7.67 1.00 15.77
C TYR A 138 6.65 0.35 16.70
N ASP A 139 6.68 0.70 17.99
CA ASP A 139 5.77 0.15 19.01
C ASP A 139 4.30 0.55 18.76
N ASP A 140 4.04 1.79 18.32
CA ASP A 140 2.68 2.25 17.98
C ASP A 140 2.13 1.49 16.77
N LEU A 141 2.95 1.27 15.73
CA LEU A 141 2.55 0.50 14.55
C LEU A 141 2.31 -0.98 14.89
N CYS A 142 3.14 -1.55 15.75
CA CYS A 142 2.97 -2.91 16.24
C CYS A 142 1.68 -3.05 17.06
N GLN A 143 1.38 -2.07 17.92
CA GLN A 143 0.20 -2.07 18.77
C GLN A 143 -1.08 -1.91 17.93
N ASP A 144 -1.07 -1.03 16.92
CA ASP A 144 -2.19 -0.86 15.98
C ASP A 144 -2.44 -2.15 15.19
N PHE A 145 -1.39 -2.80 14.70
CA PHE A 145 -1.49 -4.10 14.03
C PHE A 145 -2.04 -5.20 14.95
N MET A 146 -1.55 -5.27 16.19
CA MET A 146 -1.99 -6.27 17.16
C MET A 146 -3.44 -6.04 17.62
N ASN A 147 -3.88 -4.79 17.70
CA ASN A 147 -5.26 -4.44 18.06
C ASN A 147 -6.27 -4.71 16.92
N ASN A 148 -5.81 -4.69 15.67
CA ASN A 148 -6.65 -4.85 14.48
C ASN A 148 -6.15 -5.95 13.51
N PRO A 149 -5.94 -7.21 13.97
CA PRO A 149 -5.40 -8.28 13.11
C PRO A 149 -6.36 -8.73 11.99
N SER A 150 -7.65 -8.37 12.05
CA SER A 150 -8.62 -8.63 10.96
C SER A 150 -8.38 -7.79 9.71
N HIS A 151 -7.59 -6.71 9.82
CA HIS A 151 -7.16 -5.93 8.67
C HIS A 151 -5.90 -6.56 8.06
N ARG A 152 -6.07 -7.58 7.22
CA ARG A 152 -5.01 -8.19 6.40
C ARG A 152 -4.33 -7.21 5.44
N GLY A 153 -4.94 -6.06 5.21
CA GLY A 153 -4.34 -4.98 4.46
C GLY A 153 -3.27 -4.29 5.29
N LEU A 154 -2.00 -4.72 5.15
CA LEU A 154 -0.83 -3.96 5.64
C LEU A 154 -0.88 -2.48 5.20
N ASP A 155 -1.64 -2.21 4.17
CA ASP A 155 -1.87 -0.90 3.57
C ASP A 155 -2.70 0.03 4.44
N ARG A 156 -3.41 -0.50 5.44
CA ARG A 156 -4.28 0.25 6.35
C ARG A 156 -3.71 0.40 7.76
N ILE A 157 -2.49 -0.05 7.99
CA ILE A 157 -1.81 0.18 9.27
C ILE A 157 -1.65 1.69 9.46
N GLY A 158 -2.24 2.25 10.51
CA GLY A 158 -2.25 3.69 10.78
C GLY A 158 -3.38 4.49 10.13
N LEU A 159 -4.32 3.86 9.40
CA LEU A 159 -5.45 4.53 8.72
C LEU A 159 -6.76 4.30 9.48
N GLY A 160 -7.08 5.16 10.43
CA GLY A 160 -8.30 5.07 11.25
C GLY A 160 -9.63 5.44 10.58
N GLN A 161 -9.65 5.99 9.35
CA GLN A 161 -10.88 6.44 8.66
C GLN A 161 -10.75 6.39 7.13
N GLU A 162 -11.86 6.16 6.42
CA GLU A 162 -11.94 6.32 4.97
C GLU A 162 -11.61 7.77 4.57
N GLN A 163 -10.52 7.95 3.83
CA GLN A 163 -10.12 9.25 3.33
C GLN A 163 -10.86 9.58 2.03
N LYS A 164 -11.20 10.88 1.86
CA LYS A 164 -11.81 11.38 0.64
C LYS A 164 -10.85 11.22 -0.53
N ARG A 165 -11.30 10.55 -1.58
CA ARG A 165 -10.58 10.36 -2.84
C ARG A 165 -10.96 11.43 -3.84
N VAL A 166 -9.97 12.03 -4.50
CA VAL A 166 -10.15 13.04 -5.55
C VAL A 166 -9.45 12.56 -6.82
N PRO A 167 -10.03 12.72 -8.02
CA PRO A 167 -9.36 12.41 -9.27
C PRO A 167 -8.03 13.15 -9.41
N GLY A 168 -6.98 12.44 -9.84
CA GLY A 168 -5.62 12.97 -9.84
C GLY A 168 -5.43 14.23 -10.66
N LEU A 169 -6.12 14.35 -11.80
CA LEU A 169 -6.04 15.55 -12.65
C LEU A 169 -6.74 16.76 -12.05
N GLU A 170 -7.77 16.57 -11.20
CA GLU A 170 -8.47 17.67 -10.54
C GLU A 170 -7.62 18.35 -9.46
N VAL A 171 -6.72 17.60 -8.81
CA VAL A 171 -5.83 18.15 -7.78
C VAL A 171 -4.89 19.21 -8.34
N LEU A 172 -4.54 19.12 -9.61
CA LEU A 172 -3.68 20.07 -10.31
C LEU A 172 -4.34 21.44 -10.52
N ALA A 173 -5.67 21.52 -10.48
CA ALA A 173 -6.41 22.76 -10.69
C ALA A 173 -6.19 23.78 -9.56
N LYS A 174 -5.77 23.35 -8.36
CA LYS A 174 -5.50 24.20 -7.20
C LYS A 174 -4.28 25.12 -7.37
N ASN A 175 -3.47 24.87 -8.40
CA ASN A 175 -2.29 25.69 -8.75
C ASN A 175 -1.20 25.75 -7.65
N THR A 176 -1.21 24.82 -6.71
CA THR A 176 -0.19 24.67 -5.65
C THR A 176 0.91 23.73 -6.12
N ASN A 177 2.08 23.81 -5.50
CA ASN A 177 3.11 22.80 -5.67
C ASN A 177 2.64 21.48 -5.04
N LEU A 178 2.97 20.35 -5.66
CA LEU A 178 2.53 19.05 -5.16
C LEU A 178 3.72 18.14 -4.86
N MET A 179 3.69 17.53 -3.68
CA MET A 179 4.49 16.36 -3.36
C MET A 179 3.59 15.12 -3.45
N VAL A 180 3.72 14.39 -4.54
CA VAL A 180 2.92 13.19 -4.83
C VAL A 180 3.67 11.98 -4.28
N VAL A 181 3.17 11.45 -3.18
CA VAL A 181 3.75 10.25 -2.57
C VAL A 181 2.93 9.00 -2.88
N GLY A 182 3.51 7.84 -2.70
CA GLY A 182 2.80 6.57 -2.89
C GLY A 182 3.74 5.38 -2.92
N LYS A 183 3.14 4.20 -2.78
CA LYS A 183 3.83 2.91 -2.76
C LYS A 183 4.60 2.62 -4.07
N PRO A 184 5.59 1.73 -4.05
CA PRO A 184 6.15 1.16 -5.28
C PRO A 184 5.04 0.57 -6.15
N GLY A 185 5.07 0.85 -7.46
CA GLY A 185 4.05 0.32 -8.38
C GLY A 185 2.66 0.97 -8.32
N SER A 186 2.45 2.02 -7.51
CA SER A 186 1.17 2.74 -7.42
C SER A 186 0.84 3.61 -8.65
N GLY A 187 1.77 3.76 -9.61
CA GLY A 187 1.54 4.52 -10.84
C GLY A 187 1.97 5.99 -10.80
N LYS A 188 2.81 6.44 -9.85
CA LYS A 188 3.32 7.83 -9.76
C LYS A 188 3.93 8.34 -11.07
N THR A 189 4.86 7.59 -11.65
CA THR A 189 5.49 7.93 -12.94
C THR A 189 4.46 8.01 -14.06
N THR A 190 3.54 7.05 -14.13
CA THR A 190 2.47 7.01 -15.12
C THR A 190 1.53 8.21 -14.99
N TYR A 191 1.24 8.62 -13.75
CA TYR A 191 0.48 9.84 -13.47
C TYR A 191 1.19 11.08 -14.01
N LEU A 192 2.50 11.27 -13.75
CA LEU A 192 3.24 12.39 -14.29
C LEU A 192 3.33 12.35 -15.84
N GLN A 193 3.48 11.16 -16.43
CA GLN A 193 3.41 10.98 -17.89
C GLN A 193 2.04 11.41 -18.44
N ARG A 194 0.97 11.10 -17.72
CA ARG A 194 -0.38 11.56 -18.12
C ARG A 194 -0.52 13.07 -18.00
N VAL A 195 -0.04 13.66 -16.93
CA VAL A 195 -0.07 15.11 -16.73
C VAL A 195 0.70 15.83 -17.86
N VAL A 196 1.94 15.41 -18.14
CA VAL A 196 2.75 16.05 -19.18
C VAL A 196 2.12 15.91 -20.58
N THR A 197 1.55 14.74 -20.91
CA THR A 197 0.90 14.50 -22.20
C THR A 197 -0.41 15.27 -22.34
N GLN A 198 -1.23 15.37 -21.29
CA GLN A 198 -2.46 16.18 -21.32
C GLN A 198 -2.18 17.68 -21.39
N CYS A 199 -1.14 18.15 -20.69
CA CYS A 199 -0.70 19.52 -20.80
C CYS A 199 -0.16 19.79 -22.21
N ASN A 200 0.64 18.87 -22.77
CA ASN A 200 1.16 18.96 -24.15
C ASN A 200 0.06 19.01 -25.19
N ALA A 201 -0.99 18.22 -25.04
CA ALA A 201 -2.17 18.23 -25.90
C ALA A 201 -3.06 19.48 -25.76
N GLY A 202 -2.81 20.33 -24.76
CA GLY A 202 -3.62 21.51 -24.46
C GLY A 202 -4.91 21.26 -23.67
N ASN A 203 -5.15 20.03 -23.21
CA ASN A 203 -6.30 19.66 -22.43
C ASN A 203 -6.18 20.05 -20.94
N LEU A 204 -4.95 20.29 -20.48
CA LEU A 204 -4.62 20.68 -19.12
C LEU A 204 -3.64 21.84 -19.15
N GLN A 205 -3.94 22.96 -18.45
CA GLN A 205 -3.05 24.11 -18.29
C GLN A 205 -2.36 24.54 -19.60
N ALA A 206 -3.11 24.71 -20.69
CA ALA A 206 -2.62 25.01 -22.04
C ALA A 206 -1.72 26.26 -22.14
N HIS A 207 -1.77 27.12 -21.12
CA HIS A 207 -0.96 28.34 -21.02
C HIS A 207 0.46 28.10 -20.48
N ARG A 208 0.81 26.84 -20.10
CA ARG A 208 2.11 26.47 -19.55
C ARG A 208 2.89 25.55 -20.50
N ILE A 209 4.21 25.58 -20.39
CA ILE A 209 5.13 24.64 -21.04
C ILE A 209 5.36 23.49 -20.06
N PRO A 210 4.95 22.26 -20.38
CA PRO A 210 5.20 21.13 -19.49
C PRO A 210 6.62 20.58 -19.71
N VAL A 211 7.27 20.17 -18.61
CA VAL A 211 8.53 19.45 -18.66
C VAL A 211 8.52 18.32 -17.63
N LEU A 212 8.89 17.12 -18.03
CA LEU A 212 9.04 15.96 -17.13
C LEU A 212 10.51 15.56 -17.06
N ILE A 213 11.07 15.61 -15.86
CA ILE A 213 12.46 15.30 -15.56
C ILE A 213 12.50 14.10 -14.63
N ARG A 214 13.11 13.00 -15.06
CA ARG A 214 13.44 11.88 -14.18
C ARG A 214 14.68 12.25 -13.39
N LEU A 215 14.57 12.37 -12.09
CA LEU A 215 15.65 12.88 -11.25
C LEU A 215 16.90 12.00 -11.27
N ARG A 216 16.74 10.69 -11.41
CA ARG A 216 17.89 9.78 -11.58
C ARG A 216 18.69 10.06 -12.87
N ASP A 217 17.99 10.36 -13.97
CA ASP A 217 18.64 10.65 -15.25
C ASP A 217 19.28 12.04 -15.20
N PHE A 218 18.68 12.94 -14.42
CA PHE A 218 19.19 14.30 -14.22
C PHE A 218 20.54 14.34 -13.45
N VAL A 219 20.86 13.35 -12.62
CA VAL A 219 22.11 13.35 -11.79
C VAL A 219 23.35 13.62 -12.62
N ARG A 220 23.51 12.96 -13.77
CA ARG A 220 24.69 13.11 -14.65
C ARG A 220 24.82 14.53 -15.20
N ASP A 221 23.73 15.09 -15.69
CA ASP A 221 23.71 16.45 -16.26
C ASP A 221 23.66 17.48 -15.14
N GLY A 222 23.00 17.17 -14.03
CA GLY A 222 22.92 17.99 -12.83
C GLY A 222 24.28 18.27 -12.21
N ARG A 223 25.14 17.26 -12.08
CA ARG A 223 26.52 17.45 -11.59
C ARG A 223 27.30 18.49 -12.41
N LYS A 224 27.14 18.50 -13.75
CA LYS A 224 27.80 19.47 -14.63
C LYS A 224 27.23 20.88 -14.50
N LEU A 225 25.95 21.00 -14.13
CA LEU A 225 25.21 22.26 -13.99
C LEU A 225 25.06 22.68 -12.51
N ILE A 226 25.86 22.11 -11.60
CA ILE A 226 25.76 22.34 -10.14
C ILE A 226 24.30 22.12 -9.66
N TYR A 227 23.63 21.10 -10.23
CA TYR A 227 22.22 20.74 -10.03
C TYR A 227 21.21 21.85 -10.37
N SER A 228 21.60 22.97 -10.99
CA SER A 228 20.67 24.06 -11.29
C SER A 228 19.63 23.68 -12.35
N LEU A 229 18.34 23.79 -11.99
CA LEU A 229 17.21 23.46 -12.87
C LEU A 229 17.05 24.47 -14.00
N LYS A 230 17.31 25.75 -13.78
CA LYS A 230 17.15 26.79 -14.82
C LYS A 230 18.04 26.53 -16.05
N PRO A 231 19.37 26.36 -15.93
CA PRO A 231 20.22 26.06 -17.08
C PRO A 231 19.85 24.73 -17.76
N TYR A 232 19.33 23.77 -17.01
CA TYR A 232 18.85 22.52 -17.58
C TYR A 232 17.62 22.73 -18.45
N LEU A 233 16.66 23.55 -18.01
CA LEU A 233 15.47 23.92 -18.77
C LEU A 233 15.84 24.73 -20.03
N GLU A 234 16.79 25.68 -19.93
CA GLU A 234 17.31 26.43 -21.05
C GLU A 234 17.91 25.52 -22.14
N LYS A 235 18.66 24.49 -21.71
CA LYS A 235 19.20 23.47 -22.61
C LYS A 235 18.08 22.65 -23.26
N CYS A 236 17.08 22.19 -22.48
CA CYS A 236 15.96 21.40 -22.99
C CYS A 236 15.12 22.20 -24.01
N TRP A 237 14.88 23.47 -23.76
CA TRP A 237 14.07 24.34 -24.63
C TRP A 237 14.86 24.98 -25.74
N GLN A 238 16.18 24.86 -25.75
CA GLN A 238 17.08 25.57 -26.69
C GLN A 238 16.83 27.08 -26.69
N LEU A 239 16.59 27.62 -25.48
CA LEU A 239 16.41 29.06 -25.24
C LEU A 239 17.62 29.58 -24.46
N SER A 240 18.06 30.78 -24.82
CA SER A 240 19.16 31.48 -24.15
C SER A 240 18.69 32.17 -22.84
N ASP A 241 17.39 32.36 -22.67
CA ASP A 241 16.79 33.02 -21.51
C ASP A 241 15.41 32.44 -21.23
N ALA A 242 15.33 31.56 -20.24
CA ALA A 242 14.06 31.02 -19.72
C ALA A 242 13.47 31.87 -18.59
N GLU A 243 14.21 32.87 -18.10
CA GLU A 243 13.87 33.65 -16.92
C GLU A 243 12.49 34.32 -17.02
N THR A 244 12.17 34.88 -18.20
CA THR A 244 10.88 35.53 -18.43
C THR A 244 9.71 34.54 -18.28
N LEU A 245 9.85 33.31 -18.84
CA LEU A 245 8.82 32.28 -18.75
C LEU A 245 8.63 31.77 -17.31
N LEU A 246 9.75 31.62 -16.58
CA LEU A 246 9.75 31.18 -15.19
C LEU A 246 9.13 32.23 -14.27
N LYS A 247 9.52 33.48 -14.37
CA LYS A 247 8.96 34.60 -13.55
C LYS A 247 7.47 34.81 -13.77
N GLN A 248 6.97 34.49 -14.96
CA GLN A 248 5.55 34.62 -15.28
C GLN A 248 4.74 33.34 -15.06
N GLY A 249 5.32 32.31 -14.45
CA GLY A 249 4.64 31.07 -14.14
C GLY A 249 4.13 30.29 -15.34
N ARG A 250 4.76 30.49 -16.53
CA ARG A 250 4.35 29.85 -17.79
C ARG A 250 4.94 28.45 -17.97
N VAL A 251 5.33 27.82 -16.87
CA VAL A 251 5.97 26.51 -16.84
C VAL A 251 5.30 25.59 -15.82
N LEU A 252 5.21 24.31 -16.20
CA LEU A 252 4.82 23.20 -15.33
C LEU A 252 5.99 22.23 -15.24
N VAL A 253 6.63 22.16 -14.06
CA VAL A 253 7.80 21.32 -13.83
C VAL A 253 7.39 20.06 -13.08
N LEU A 254 7.64 18.89 -13.70
CA LEU A 254 7.33 17.58 -13.17
C LEU A 254 8.66 16.86 -12.88
N LEU A 255 8.90 16.51 -11.63
CA LEU A 255 10.14 15.89 -11.13
C LEU A 255 9.83 14.48 -10.61
N ASP A 256 10.29 13.46 -11.34
CA ASP A 256 9.95 12.08 -11.01
C ASP A 256 11.06 11.37 -10.23
N GLY A 257 10.73 10.77 -9.10
CA GLY A 257 11.57 9.86 -8.36
C GLY A 257 12.61 10.53 -7.46
N LEU A 258 12.21 11.43 -6.55
CA LEU A 258 13.12 12.05 -5.59
C LEU A 258 13.82 11.02 -4.69
N ASP A 259 13.14 9.93 -4.34
CA ASP A 259 13.67 8.82 -3.56
C ASP A 259 14.68 7.95 -4.33
N GLU A 260 14.70 8.03 -5.66
CA GLU A 260 15.61 7.26 -6.50
C GLU A 260 17.04 7.86 -6.51
N VAL A 261 17.19 9.08 -6.03
CA VAL A 261 18.50 9.75 -5.90
C VAL A 261 18.91 9.77 -4.44
N THR A 262 20.01 9.09 -4.14
CA THR A 262 20.50 8.89 -2.77
C THR A 262 21.81 9.64 -2.50
N GLY A 263 22.22 9.70 -1.22
CA GLY A 263 23.49 10.27 -0.82
C GLY A 263 23.54 11.79 -0.97
N GLU A 264 24.68 12.29 -1.43
CA GLU A 264 24.95 13.73 -1.57
C GLU A 264 24.22 14.35 -2.76
N ASP A 265 24.09 13.60 -3.86
CA ASP A 265 23.30 14.03 -5.02
C ASP A 265 21.84 14.29 -4.66
N GLY A 266 21.23 13.40 -3.84
CA GLY A 266 19.84 13.56 -3.38
C GLY A 266 19.66 14.80 -2.52
N LYS A 267 20.62 15.12 -1.65
CA LYS A 267 20.60 16.35 -0.85
C LYS A 267 20.68 17.60 -1.74
N ASN A 268 21.64 17.62 -2.67
CA ASN A 268 21.85 18.75 -3.57
C ASN A 268 20.62 19.01 -4.46
N ILE A 269 20.01 17.94 -4.99
CA ILE A 269 18.79 18.04 -5.79
C ILE A 269 17.62 18.54 -4.92
N THR A 270 17.47 18.05 -3.71
CA THR A 270 16.41 18.49 -2.79
C THR A 270 16.52 19.98 -2.48
N GLU A 271 17.74 20.46 -2.19
CA GLU A 271 17.96 21.89 -1.92
C GLU A 271 17.75 22.75 -3.16
N GLU A 272 18.16 22.27 -4.34
CA GLU A 272 17.88 23.00 -5.60
C GLU A 272 16.40 23.09 -5.91
N ILE A 273 15.61 22.00 -5.70
CA ILE A 273 14.14 22.04 -5.90
C ILE A 273 13.52 23.07 -4.96
N LYS A 274 13.91 23.09 -3.70
CA LYS A 274 13.44 24.08 -2.72
C LYS A 274 13.83 25.51 -3.11
N LYS A 275 15.06 25.71 -3.57
CA LYS A 275 15.53 26.99 -4.06
C LYS A 275 14.76 27.44 -5.29
N PHE A 276 14.59 26.55 -6.27
CA PHE A 276 13.84 26.83 -7.50
C PHE A 276 12.38 27.23 -7.21
N ALA A 277 11.69 26.51 -6.32
CA ALA A 277 10.32 26.85 -5.91
C ALA A 277 10.23 28.22 -5.19
N ARG A 278 11.29 28.62 -4.46
CA ARG A 278 11.37 29.92 -3.82
C ARG A 278 11.64 31.03 -4.81
N ASP A 279 12.56 30.80 -5.74
CA ASP A 279 12.97 31.81 -6.74
C ASP A 279 11.88 32.05 -7.79
N TYR A 280 11.03 31.03 -8.07
CA TYR A 280 9.96 31.08 -9.07
C TYR A 280 8.58 30.66 -8.49
N PRO A 281 8.00 31.45 -7.58
CA PRO A 281 6.77 31.06 -6.85
C PRO A 281 5.51 30.94 -7.72
N GLN A 282 5.55 31.42 -8.98
CA GLN A 282 4.47 31.31 -9.95
C GLN A 282 4.54 30.00 -10.78
N VAL A 283 5.68 29.34 -10.76
CA VAL A 283 5.87 28.02 -11.43
C VAL A 283 5.24 26.95 -10.57
N GLN A 284 4.43 26.09 -11.17
CA GLN A 284 3.94 24.90 -10.48
C GLN A 284 4.97 23.78 -10.59
N VAL A 285 5.37 23.26 -9.44
CA VAL A 285 6.34 22.16 -9.31
C VAL A 285 5.63 20.95 -8.72
N ILE A 286 5.75 19.81 -9.39
CA ILE A 286 5.21 18.53 -8.92
C ILE A 286 6.36 17.56 -8.75
N VAL A 287 6.51 17.00 -7.57
CA VAL A 287 7.58 16.05 -7.22
C VAL A 287 6.98 14.72 -6.83
N THR A 288 7.47 13.63 -7.38
CA THR A 288 7.10 12.29 -6.87
C THR A 288 8.15 11.76 -5.93
N CYS A 289 7.68 11.10 -4.87
CA CYS A 289 8.51 10.44 -3.88
C CYS A 289 7.80 9.20 -3.34
N ARG A 290 8.53 8.25 -2.77
CA ARG A 290 7.89 7.18 -1.98
C ARG A 290 7.45 7.72 -0.64
N THR A 291 6.33 7.19 -0.13
CA THR A 291 5.70 7.67 1.10
C THR A 291 6.66 7.69 2.29
N GLN A 292 7.55 6.70 2.38
CA GLN A 292 8.44 6.52 3.53
C GLN A 292 9.81 7.19 3.38
N SER A 293 10.23 7.49 2.16
CA SER A 293 11.53 8.15 1.91
C SER A 293 11.48 9.65 2.17
N PHE A 294 10.30 10.16 2.50
CA PHE A 294 10.07 11.58 2.65
C PHE A 294 10.28 12.04 4.10
N THR A 295 11.18 13.01 4.29
CA THR A 295 11.46 13.67 5.58
C THR A 295 11.40 15.18 5.43
N GLY A 296 11.00 15.90 6.49
CA GLY A 296 11.02 17.37 6.48
C GLY A 296 9.78 18.05 5.91
N GLU A 297 8.58 17.52 6.18
CA GLU A 297 7.30 18.04 5.71
C GLU A 297 7.10 19.55 5.94
N MET A 298 7.53 20.08 7.08
CA MET A 298 7.38 21.51 7.40
C MET A 298 8.16 22.42 6.46
N ASP A 299 9.37 22.04 6.03
CA ASP A 299 10.17 22.84 5.12
C ASP A 299 9.52 22.99 3.75
N TRP A 300 8.89 21.91 3.26
CA TRP A 300 8.19 21.91 1.98
C TRP A 300 6.88 22.67 2.03
N LYS A 301 6.12 22.58 3.14
CA LYS A 301 4.89 23.35 3.33
C LYS A 301 5.14 24.86 3.29
N SER A 302 6.30 25.32 3.80
CA SER A 302 6.68 26.73 3.72
C SER A 302 6.88 27.23 2.27
N LEU A 303 7.07 26.33 1.31
CA LEU A 303 7.21 26.58 -0.12
C LEU A 303 5.94 26.28 -0.91
N ASN A 304 4.80 26.28 -0.25
CA ASN A 304 3.47 26.01 -0.82
C ASN A 304 3.32 24.62 -1.46
N PHE A 305 4.01 23.61 -0.90
CA PHE A 305 3.79 22.20 -1.30
C PHE A 305 2.64 21.60 -0.51
N GLU A 306 1.61 21.13 -1.22
CA GLU A 306 0.60 20.24 -0.67
C GLU A 306 1.06 18.79 -0.85
N PHE A 307 0.78 17.97 0.17
CA PHE A 307 1.13 16.55 0.18
C PHE A 307 -0.08 15.73 -0.17
N VAL A 308 0.07 14.90 -1.18
CA VAL A 308 -1.00 14.04 -1.68
C VAL A 308 -0.47 12.64 -1.90
N GLU A 309 -1.30 11.63 -1.62
CA GLU A 309 -0.92 10.24 -1.77
C GLU A 309 -1.72 9.56 -2.88
N VAL A 310 -1.04 8.79 -3.74
CA VAL A 310 -1.72 7.96 -4.75
C VAL A 310 -2.40 6.81 -4.05
N ALA A 311 -3.72 6.79 -4.10
CA ALA A 311 -4.56 5.75 -3.50
C ALA A 311 -4.48 4.43 -4.29
N ASP A 312 -4.73 3.33 -3.58
CA ASP A 312 -4.96 2.04 -4.22
C ASP A 312 -6.22 2.09 -5.10
N PHE A 313 -6.26 1.27 -6.14
CA PHE A 313 -7.39 1.19 -7.05
C PHE A 313 -8.67 0.74 -6.31
N ASN A 314 -9.76 1.42 -6.59
CA ASN A 314 -11.09 0.95 -6.22
C ASN A 314 -11.63 -0.06 -7.26
N GLU A 315 -12.76 -0.68 -6.98
CA GLU A 315 -13.37 -1.68 -7.87
C GLU A 315 -13.60 -1.14 -9.29
N GLY A 316 -14.09 0.10 -9.43
CA GLY A 316 -14.31 0.72 -10.73
C GLY A 316 -13.02 0.88 -11.54
N GLN A 317 -11.93 1.26 -10.87
CA GLN A 317 -10.62 1.39 -11.49
C GLN A 317 -10.03 0.02 -11.88
N VAL A 318 -10.20 -1.01 -11.03
CA VAL A 318 -9.81 -2.38 -11.36
C VAL A 318 -10.54 -2.87 -12.61
N ARG A 319 -11.86 -2.63 -12.71
CA ARG A 319 -12.67 -2.99 -13.89
C ARG A 319 -12.18 -2.27 -15.14
N SER A 320 -12.04 -0.95 -15.07
CA SER A 320 -11.57 -0.14 -16.21
C SER A 320 -10.18 -0.56 -16.67
N PHE A 321 -9.25 -0.79 -15.73
CA PHE A 321 -7.90 -1.22 -16.06
C PHE A 321 -7.90 -2.60 -16.75
N ALA A 322 -8.62 -3.57 -16.22
CA ALA A 322 -8.71 -4.89 -16.81
C ALA A 322 -9.29 -4.85 -18.23
N GLU A 323 -10.34 -4.07 -18.46
CA GLU A 323 -10.91 -3.88 -19.80
C GLU A 323 -9.91 -3.28 -20.77
N HIS A 324 -9.22 -2.22 -20.39
CA HIS A 324 -8.18 -1.58 -21.22
C HIS A 324 -7.04 -2.55 -21.50
N TRP A 325 -6.57 -3.27 -20.48
CA TRP A 325 -5.49 -4.23 -20.60
C TRP A 325 -5.81 -5.35 -21.60
N PHE A 326 -6.98 -6.01 -21.44
CA PHE A 326 -7.37 -7.10 -22.33
C PHE A 326 -7.69 -6.62 -23.75
N LYS A 327 -8.27 -5.44 -23.95
CA LYS A 327 -8.47 -4.86 -25.29
C LYS A 327 -7.14 -4.66 -26.00
N THR A 328 -6.17 -4.13 -25.28
CA THR A 328 -4.84 -3.85 -25.82
C THR A 328 -4.05 -5.11 -26.17
N VAL A 329 -4.06 -6.10 -25.29
CA VAL A 329 -3.34 -7.38 -25.48
C VAL A 329 -3.98 -8.22 -26.57
N MET A 330 -5.29 -8.29 -26.60
CA MET A 330 -6.03 -9.09 -27.61
C MET A 330 -6.03 -8.44 -29.01
N GLY A 331 -5.79 -7.11 -29.11
CA GLY A 331 -5.86 -6.39 -30.38
C GLY A 331 -7.24 -6.38 -31.05
N ASN A 332 -8.27 -6.85 -30.32
CA ASN A 332 -9.65 -6.92 -30.75
C ASN A 332 -10.57 -6.47 -29.61
N GLU A 333 -11.35 -5.43 -29.83
CA GLU A 333 -12.17 -4.81 -28.80
C GLU A 333 -13.20 -5.77 -28.20
N LEU A 334 -13.95 -6.49 -29.04
CA LEU A 334 -14.99 -7.40 -28.60
C LEU A 334 -14.43 -8.60 -27.82
N ALA A 335 -13.35 -9.19 -28.33
CA ALA A 335 -12.65 -10.29 -27.64
C ALA A 335 -12.04 -9.82 -26.32
N GLY A 336 -11.46 -8.60 -26.31
CA GLY A 336 -10.89 -8.00 -25.09
C GLY A 336 -11.93 -7.77 -24.01
N VAL A 337 -13.08 -7.18 -24.35
CA VAL A 337 -14.20 -6.97 -23.41
C VAL A 337 -14.73 -8.30 -22.87
N ALA A 338 -14.93 -9.29 -23.74
CA ALA A 338 -15.40 -10.61 -23.31
C ALA A 338 -14.39 -11.31 -22.36
N ARG A 339 -13.09 -11.18 -22.63
CA ARG A 339 -12.03 -11.73 -21.77
C ARG A 339 -11.96 -10.99 -20.43
N ALA A 340 -12.03 -9.67 -20.45
CA ALA A 340 -12.09 -8.85 -19.25
C ALA A 340 -13.32 -9.20 -18.38
N GLY A 341 -14.49 -9.41 -18.99
CA GLY A 341 -15.68 -9.83 -18.27
C GLY A 341 -15.48 -11.14 -17.51
N LYS A 342 -14.91 -12.17 -18.17
CA LYS A 342 -14.59 -13.44 -17.50
C LYS A 342 -13.55 -13.29 -16.38
N PHE A 343 -12.53 -12.46 -16.59
CA PHE A 343 -11.53 -12.16 -15.57
C PHE A 343 -12.17 -11.53 -14.34
N LEU A 344 -12.98 -10.49 -14.55
CA LEU A 344 -13.62 -9.74 -13.46
C LEU A 344 -14.63 -10.59 -12.71
N GLU A 345 -15.44 -11.40 -13.43
CA GLU A 345 -16.36 -12.35 -12.79
C GLU A 345 -15.61 -13.27 -11.82
N GLN A 346 -14.51 -13.86 -12.25
CA GLN A 346 -13.72 -14.73 -11.39
C GLN A 346 -13.00 -13.97 -10.27
N LEU A 347 -12.43 -12.77 -10.55
CA LEU A 347 -11.72 -11.97 -9.55
C LEU A 347 -12.63 -11.58 -8.37
N PHE A 348 -13.91 -11.31 -8.65
CA PHE A 348 -14.86 -10.86 -7.63
C PHE A 348 -15.59 -12.01 -6.92
N LEU A 349 -15.30 -13.28 -7.22
CA LEU A 349 -15.76 -14.41 -6.40
C LEU A 349 -15.17 -14.30 -4.99
N GLU A 350 -15.96 -14.63 -3.96
CA GLU A 350 -15.48 -14.62 -2.57
C GLU A 350 -14.31 -15.58 -2.33
N SER A 351 -14.28 -16.71 -3.04
CA SER A 351 -13.13 -17.63 -3.01
C SER A 351 -11.81 -16.99 -3.46
N ASN A 352 -11.87 -15.94 -4.29
CA ASN A 352 -10.71 -15.26 -4.86
C ASN A 352 -10.40 -13.93 -4.17
N LYS A 353 -11.00 -13.66 -3.00
CA LYS A 353 -10.73 -12.46 -2.19
C LYS A 353 -9.23 -12.18 -1.99
N PRO A 354 -8.36 -13.14 -1.64
CA PRO A 354 -6.92 -12.89 -1.52
C PRO A 354 -6.24 -12.45 -2.82
N ILE A 355 -6.70 -12.95 -3.98
CA ILE A 355 -6.22 -12.50 -5.30
C ILE A 355 -6.69 -11.08 -5.58
N ARG A 356 -7.94 -10.76 -5.23
CA ARG A 356 -8.50 -9.42 -5.34
C ARG A 356 -7.75 -8.39 -4.48
N GLU A 357 -7.30 -8.78 -3.30
CA GLU A 357 -6.47 -7.94 -2.42
C GLU A 357 -5.11 -7.59 -3.04
N LEU A 358 -4.55 -8.43 -3.90
CA LEU A 358 -3.36 -8.09 -4.69
C LEU A 358 -3.68 -7.13 -5.84
N ALA A 359 -4.84 -7.27 -6.46
CA ALA A 359 -5.24 -6.52 -7.66
C ALA A 359 -5.56 -5.03 -7.40
N ILE A 360 -5.26 -4.49 -6.23
CA ILE A 360 -5.49 -3.08 -5.87
C ILE A 360 -4.39 -2.13 -6.33
N THR A 361 -3.24 -2.63 -6.74
CA THR A 361 -2.18 -1.79 -7.33
C THR A 361 -2.03 -2.07 -8.82
N PRO A 362 -1.76 -1.05 -9.65
CA PRO A 362 -1.67 -1.24 -11.11
C PRO A 362 -0.73 -2.35 -11.53
N ILE A 363 0.41 -2.47 -10.85
CA ILE A 363 1.43 -3.45 -11.20
C ILE A 363 0.99 -4.87 -10.89
N LEU A 364 0.41 -5.11 -9.72
CA LEU A 364 -0.06 -6.44 -9.33
C LEU A 364 -1.32 -6.83 -10.11
N LEU A 365 -2.16 -5.84 -10.44
CA LEU A 365 -3.30 -6.07 -11.34
C LEU A 365 -2.84 -6.47 -12.74
N SER A 366 -1.82 -5.78 -13.31
CA SER A 366 -1.22 -6.20 -14.57
C SER A 366 -0.74 -7.65 -14.52
N LEU A 367 -0.06 -8.03 -13.44
CA LEU A 367 0.42 -9.37 -13.24
C LEU A 367 -0.72 -10.41 -13.22
N THR A 368 -1.80 -10.12 -12.47
CA THR A 368 -2.97 -11.02 -12.44
C THR A 368 -3.65 -11.12 -13.80
N CYS A 369 -3.68 -10.04 -14.60
CA CYS A 369 -4.16 -10.05 -15.99
C CYS A 369 -3.29 -10.93 -16.89
N VAL A 370 -1.96 -10.85 -16.80
CA VAL A 370 -1.02 -11.67 -17.57
C VAL A 370 -1.24 -13.15 -17.27
N VAL A 371 -1.26 -13.51 -15.98
CA VAL A 371 -1.48 -14.90 -15.56
C VAL A 371 -2.84 -15.42 -16.07
N PHE A 372 -3.90 -14.62 -15.91
CA PHE A 372 -5.23 -15.01 -16.42
C PHE A 372 -5.26 -15.11 -17.95
N HIS A 373 -4.53 -14.25 -18.66
CA HIS A 373 -4.46 -14.29 -20.13
C HIS A 373 -3.85 -15.58 -20.64
N SER A 374 -2.76 -16.05 -20.01
CA SER A 374 -2.06 -17.28 -20.39
C SER A 374 -2.83 -18.55 -20.07
N THR A 375 -3.64 -18.56 -19.00
CA THR A 375 -4.28 -19.77 -18.46
C THR A 375 -5.79 -19.84 -18.67
N GLU A 376 -6.43 -18.71 -19.05
CA GLU A 376 -7.90 -18.52 -19.18
C GLU A 376 -8.69 -18.70 -17.87
N LYS A 377 -8.03 -19.01 -16.78
CA LYS A 377 -8.61 -19.22 -15.44
C LYS A 377 -7.62 -18.70 -14.39
N PHE A 378 -8.13 -18.25 -13.26
CA PHE A 378 -7.26 -18.25 -12.09
C PHE A 378 -6.96 -19.70 -11.73
N TYR A 379 -5.71 -19.96 -11.37
CA TYR A 379 -5.33 -21.27 -10.89
C TYR A 379 -6.30 -21.69 -9.78
N SER A 380 -6.76 -22.94 -9.85
CA SER A 380 -7.51 -23.53 -8.75
C SER A 380 -6.69 -23.50 -7.45
N LYS A 381 -5.36 -23.55 -7.57
CA LYS A 381 -4.40 -23.43 -6.48
C LYS A 381 -3.82 -22.01 -6.43
N ARG A 382 -4.10 -21.26 -5.36
CA ARG A 382 -3.58 -19.89 -5.16
C ARG A 382 -2.05 -19.86 -5.09
N SER A 383 -1.42 -20.90 -4.52
CA SER A 383 0.03 -21.04 -4.43
C SER A 383 0.73 -20.92 -5.79
N LYS A 384 0.14 -21.42 -6.87
CA LYS A 384 0.69 -21.29 -8.22
C LYS A 384 0.64 -19.86 -8.75
N LEU A 385 -0.43 -19.10 -8.44
CA LEU A 385 -0.51 -17.70 -8.83
C LEU A 385 0.61 -16.88 -8.19
N TYR A 386 0.88 -17.13 -6.90
CA TYR A 386 1.97 -16.44 -6.19
C TYR A 386 3.34 -16.86 -6.72
N GLU A 387 3.53 -18.14 -7.06
CA GLU A 387 4.77 -18.64 -7.62
C GLU A 387 5.12 -17.94 -8.93
N GLU A 388 4.23 -18.03 -9.92
CA GLU A 388 4.45 -17.41 -11.22
C GLU A 388 4.52 -15.88 -11.12
N GLY A 389 3.69 -15.28 -10.25
CA GLY A 389 3.70 -13.85 -10.01
C GLY A 389 5.02 -13.34 -9.45
N LEU A 390 5.60 -14.04 -8.47
CA LEU A 390 6.89 -13.67 -7.89
C LEU A 390 8.06 -13.91 -8.85
N GLU A 391 8.05 -15.01 -9.59
CA GLU A 391 9.06 -15.30 -10.60
C GLU A 391 9.07 -14.23 -11.70
N LEU A 392 7.90 -13.89 -12.25
CA LEU A 392 7.77 -12.82 -13.23
C LEU A 392 8.23 -11.46 -12.67
N LEU A 393 7.87 -11.15 -11.41
CA LEU A 393 8.33 -9.91 -10.75
C LEU A 393 9.85 -9.85 -10.64
N LEU A 394 10.49 -10.95 -10.27
CA LEU A 394 11.94 -10.99 -10.06
C LEU A 394 12.72 -11.02 -11.38
N GLU A 395 12.19 -11.67 -12.44
CA GLU A 395 12.85 -11.76 -13.73
C GLU A 395 12.70 -10.49 -14.57
N GLN A 396 11.47 -9.99 -14.72
CA GLN A 396 11.19 -8.93 -15.69
C GLN A 396 11.52 -7.55 -15.16
N TRP A 397 11.47 -7.36 -13.84
CA TRP A 397 11.81 -6.07 -13.26
C TRP A 397 13.29 -5.74 -13.41
N ASP A 398 14.15 -6.74 -13.38
CA ASP A 398 15.60 -6.57 -13.61
C ASP A 398 15.91 -6.16 -15.06
N LYS A 399 15.13 -6.65 -16.03
CA LYS A 399 15.31 -6.34 -17.45
C LYS A 399 14.80 -4.95 -17.86
N SER A 400 13.81 -4.42 -17.14
CA SER A 400 13.14 -3.16 -17.53
C SER A 400 13.76 -1.89 -16.96
N ARG A 401 14.65 -2.00 -15.97
CA ARG A 401 15.31 -0.88 -15.30
C ARG A 401 16.82 -1.09 -15.29
N GLU A 402 17.53 -0.39 -16.17
CA GLU A 402 18.99 -0.21 -16.10
C GLU A 402 19.37 0.63 -14.87
N ILE A 403 19.11 0.10 -13.66
CA ILE A 403 19.52 0.75 -12.42
C ILE A 403 20.86 0.14 -12.03
N GLU A 404 21.95 0.85 -12.27
CA GLU A 404 23.27 0.56 -11.70
C GLU A 404 23.26 0.76 -10.18
N ARG A 405 22.64 -0.17 -9.45
CA ARG A 405 22.68 -0.18 -7.99
C ARG A 405 22.90 -1.60 -7.51
N ASP A 406 23.96 -1.75 -6.75
CA ASP A 406 24.39 -2.94 -6.02
C ASP A 406 24.56 -4.22 -6.86
N GLU A 407 25.82 -4.48 -7.20
CA GLU A 407 26.24 -5.69 -7.89
C GLU A 407 25.88 -6.97 -7.11
N ILE A 408 25.92 -6.95 -5.76
CA ILE A 408 25.69 -8.12 -4.91
C ILE A 408 24.27 -8.69 -5.11
N TYR A 409 23.24 -7.84 -5.06
CA TYR A 409 21.85 -8.32 -5.19
C TYR A 409 21.47 -8.61 -6.64
N ARG A 410 21.95 -7.80 -7.58
CA ARG A 410 21.71 -7.98 -9.01
C ARG A 410 22.24 -9.33 -9.52
N ASP A 411 23.43 -9.72 -9.05
CA ASP A 411 24.11 -10.94 -9.50
C ASP A 411 23.55 -12.23 -8.88
N LEU A 412 22.60 -12.13 -7.94
CA LEU A 412 21.87 -13.29 -7.44
C LEU A 412 20.90 -13.82 -8.48
N SER A 413 20.88 -15.15 -8.68
CA SER A 413 19.85 -15.79 -9.49
C SER A 413 18.45 -15.57 -8.88
N VAL A 414 17.40 -15.67 -9.69
CA VAL A 414 16.00 -15.57 -9.23
C VAL A 414 15.72 -16.54 -8.09
N GLU A 415 16.21 -17.77 -8.21
CA GLU A 415 16.09 -18.79 -7.16
C GLU A 415 16.73 -18.32 -5.85
N ARG A 416 17.95 -17.77 -5.91
CA ARG A 416 18.66 -17.29 -4.72
C ARG A 416 18.00 -16.08 -4.09
N LYS A 417 17.38 -15.19 -4.89
CA LYS A 417 16.55 -14.09 -4.43
C LYS A 417 15.30 -14.62 -3.70
N LEU A 418 14.64 -15.64 -4.26
CA LEU A 418 13.49 -16.28 -3.63
C LEU A 418 13.86 -16.97 -2.31
N GLU A 419 15.01 -17.65 -2.26
CA GLU A 419 15.52 -18.26 -1.03
C GLU A 419 15.79 -17.20 0.06
N LEU A 420 16.42 -16.07 -0.29
CA LEU A 420 16.64 -14.98 0.64
C LEU A 420 15.31 -14.40 1.16
N LEU A 421 14.37 -14.12 0.26
CA LEU A 421 13.04 -13.61 0.64
C LEU A 421 12.29 -14.61 1.54
N SER A 422 12.36 -15.90 1.21
CA SER A 422 11.74 -16.97 2.01
C SER A 422 12.40 -17.09 3.40
N TYR A 423 13.72 -16.95 3.47
CA TYR A 423 14.43 -16.95 4.74
C TYR A 423 14.01 -15.76 5.65
N LEU A 424 13.93 -14.56 5.07
CA LEU A 424 13.48 -13.37 5.79
C LEU A 424 12.03 -13.52 6.27
N ALA A 425 11.16 -14.05 5.39
CA ALA A 425 9.76 -14.29 5.70
C ALA A 425 9.60 -15.23 6.91
N VAL A 426 10.29 -16.37 6.91
CA VAL A 426 10.24 -17.35 8.00
C VAL A 426 10.77 -16.75 9.30
N LYS A 427 11.96 -16.11 9.26
CA LYS A 427 12.57 -15.52 10.45
C LYS A 427 11.68 -14.53 11.16
N LYS A 428 10.89 -13.79 10.40
CA LYS A 428 9.93 -12.84 10.99
C LYS A 428 8.63 -13.51 11.40
N PHE A 429 8.12 -14.43 10.59
CA PHE A 429 6.81 -15.04 10.81
C PHE A 429 6.75 -15.95 12.06
N GLU A 430 7.89 -16.51 12.46
CA GLU A 430 8.02 -17.31 13.68
C GLU A 430 7.92 -16.46 14.96
N GLN A 431 8.07 -15.13 14.88
CA GLN A 431 8.00 -14.23 16.03
C GLN A 431 6.56 -13.88 16.41
N THR A 432 6.34 -13.39 17.63
CA THR A 432 5.03 -12.89 18.08
C THR A 432 4.57 -11.70 17.24
N GLN A 433 5.48 -10.75 16.99
CA GLN A 433 5.28 -9.66 16.03
C GLN A 433 5.88 -10.12 14.68
N TYR A 434 5.06 -10.60 13.79
CA TYR A 434 5.44 -11.34 12.58
C TYR A 434 5.42 -10.52 11.27
N VAL A 435 5.16 -9.21 11.35
CA VAL A 435 4.96 -8.36 10.15
C VAL A 435 6.06 -7.33 9.97
N LEU A 436 6.37 -6.57 11.02
CA LEU A 436 7.26 -5.43 10.95
C LEU A 436 8.69 -5.81 11.40
N PHE A 437 9.68 -5.45 10.60
CA PHE A 437 11.08 -5.59 10.93
C PHE A 437 11.64 -4.24 11.39
N GLU A 438 12.48 -4.24 12.40
CA GLU A 438 13.45 -3.16 12.57
C GLU A 438 14.54 -3.26 11.50
N GLN A 439 15.07 -2.13 11.05
CA GLN A 439 16.10 -2.11 10.01
C GLN A 439 17.35 -2.91 10.40
N THR A 440 17.78 -2.81 11.63
CA THR A 440 18.94 -3.56 12.16
C THR A 440 18.69 -5.06 12.19
N GLU A 441 17.48 -5.47 12.47
CA GLU A 441 17.05 -6.86 12.48
C GLU A 441 17.13 -7.48 11.07
N ILE A 442 16.49 -6.82 10.09
CA ILE A 442 16.47 -7.34 8.72
C ILE A 442 17.85 -7.29 8.05
N GLU A 443 18.64 -6.22 8.30
CA GLU A 443 20.04 -6.14 7.84
C GLU A 443 20.87 -7.30 8.41
N GLY A 444 20.68 -7.66 9.69
CA GLY A 444 21.33 -8.80 10.31
C GLY A 444 20.97 -10.14 9.69
N TYR A 445 19.71 -10.34 9.29
CA TYR A 445 19.28 -11.55 8.59
C TYR A 445 19.88 -11.63 7.18
N ILE A 446 19.90 -10.52 6.43
CA ILE A 446 20.52 -10.46 5.10
C ILE A 446 22.02 -10.76 5.19
N ALA A 447 22.72 -10.12 6.13
CA ALA A 447 24.15 -10.35 6.38
C ALA A 447 24.45 -11.81 6.65
N LYS A 448 23.65 -12.45 7.50
CA LYS A 448 23.82 -13.87 7.85
C LYS A 448 23.54 -14.81 6.67
N PHE A 449 22.53 -14.52 5.86
CA PHE A 449 22.16 -15.38 4.72
C PHE A 449 23.19 -15.30 3.58
N LEU A 450 23.67 -14.09 3.28
CA LEU A 450 24.60 -13.84 2.18
C LEU A 450 26.08 -13.96 2.60
N GLY A 451 26.38 -13.98 3.90
CA GLY A 451 27.76 -13.97 4.39
C GLY A 451 28.49 -12.64 4.16
N ILE A 452 27.77 -11.53 4.17
CA ILE A 452 28.29 -10.17 3.90
C ILE A 452 28.27 -9.28 5.15
N GLY A 453 28.97 -8.12 5.07
CA GLY A 453 28.97 -7.15 6.14
C GLY A 453 27.66 -6.38 6.30
N GLN A 454 27.48 -5.72 7.46
CA GLN A 454 26.26 -4.95 7.75
C GLN A 454 26.05 -3.76 6.80
N ARG A 455 27.13 -3.14 6.31
CA ARG A 455 27.04 -2.04 5.35
C ARG A 455 26.48 -2.52 4.01
N ASP A 456 26.96 -3.66 3.54
CA ASP A 456 26.55 -4.26 2.26
C ASP A 456 25.13 -4.81 2.38
N SER A 457 24.72 -5.37 3.52
CA SER A 457 23.35 -5.85 3.75
C SER A 457 22.32 -4.70 3.69
N ARG A 458 22.70 -3.49 4.15
CA ARG A 458 21.85 -2.29 3.99
C ARG A 458 21.67 -1.93 2.52
N THR A 459 22.75 -2.00 1.74
CA THR A 459 22.69 -1.72 0.29
C THR A 459 21.81 -2.75 -0.42
N VAL A 460 21.97 -4.04 -0.07
CA VAL A 460 21.08 -5.11 -0.57
C VAL A 460 19.61 -4.87 -0.21
N LEU A 461 19.31 -4.49 1.04
CA LEU A 461 17.94 -4.20 1.49
C LEU A 461 17.31 -3.06 0.66
N ARG A 462 18.06 -1.98 0.42
CA ARG A 462 17.62 -0.87 -0.43
C ARG A 462 17.47 -1.27 -1.90
N ALA A 463 18.33 -2.16 -2.39
CA ALA A 463 18.22 -2.71 -3.74
C ALA A 463 16.93 -3.55 -3.89
N MET A 464 16.61 -4.40 -2.91
CA MET A 464 15.36 -5.17 -2.88
C MET A 464 14.11 -4.27 -2.95
N GLU A 465 14.10 -3.19 -2.17
CA GLU A 465 13.01 -2.21 -2.24
C GLU A 465 12.94 -1.53 -3.61
N ALA A 466 14.07 -1.08 -4.14
CA ALA A 466 14.15 -0.34 -5.38
C ALA A 466 13.84 -1.21 -6.62
N GLN A 467 14.28 -2.47 -6.61
CA GLN A 467 14.11 -3.36 -7.76
C GLN A 467 12.68 -3.89 -7.88
N HIS A 468 12.13 -4.54 -6.90
CA HIS A 468 10.83 -5.20 -7.01
C HIS A 468 9.80 -4.78 -5.96
N GLY A 469 10.17 -4.00 -4.95
CA GLY A 469 9.23 -3.50 -3.95
C GLY A 469 8.50 -4.58 -3.13
N LEU A 470 9.03 -5.79 -3.06
CA LEU A 470 8.48 -6.87 -2.23
C LEU A 470 8.72 -6.62 -0.75
N LEU A 471 9.83 -5.96 -0.42
CA LEU A 471 10.13 -5.40 0.89
C LEU A 471 10.13 -3.88 0.78
N ILE A 472 9.45 -3.20 1.70
CA ILE A 472 9.29 -1.75 1.71
C ILE A 472 9.51 -1.18 3.10
N GLU A 473 10.06 0.02 3.18
CA GLU A 473 10.14 0.78 4.43
C GLU A 473 8.78 1.44 4.71
N ARG A 474 8.11 1.06 5.80
CA ARG A 474 6.78 1.58 6.19
C ARG A 474 6.85 2.89 6.96
N SER A 475 7.87 3.03 7.77
CA SER A 475 8.24 4.22 8.54
C SER A 475 9.73 4.25 8.68
N GLN A 476 10.31 5.31 9.22
CA GLN A 476 11.76 5.43 9.37
C GLN A 476 12.34 4.23 10.10
N LYS A 477 13.18 3.44 9.41
CA LYS A 477 13.83 2.21 9.90
C LYS A 477 12.87 1.06 10.24
N VAL A 478 11.61 1.11 9.79
CA VAL A 478 10.63 0.05 9.97
C VAL A 478 10.24 -0.54 8.62
N TRP A 479 10.44 -1.83 8.46
CA TRP A 479 10.29 -2.55 7.20
C TRP A 479 9.21 -3.60 7.28
N SER A 480 8.61 -3.96 6.15
CA SER A 480 7.73 -5.12 6.02
C SER A 480 7.73 -5.63 4.58
N PHE A 481 7.19 -6.82 4.38
CA PHE A 481 6.74 -7.20 3.04
C PHE A 481 5.66 -6.22 2.55
N SER A 482 5.61 -5.97 1.25
CA SER A 482 4.62 -5.08 0.64
C SER A 482 3.19 -5.61 0.84
N HIS A 483 3.02 -6.93 0.78
CA HIS A 483 1.77 -7.63 1.06
C HIS A 483 2.02 -8.82 1.98
N LEU A 484 1.14 -9.00 2.96
CA LEU A 484 1.23 -10.13 3.90
C LEU A 484 1.12 -11.48 3.18
N THR A 485 0.31 -11.54 2.14
CA THR A 485 0.11 -12.76 1.33
C THR A 485 1.38 -13.25 0.65
N PHE A 486 2.29 -12.34 0.23
CA PHE A 486 3.60 -12.74 -0.26
C PHE A 486 4.48 -13.34 0.84
N GLN A 487 4.45 -12.74 2.04
CA GLN A 487 5.16 -13.29 3.18
C GLN A 487 4.64 -14.68 3.55
N GLU A 488 3.32 -14.86 3.63
CA GLU A 488 2.66 -16.14 3.91
C GLU A 488 3.04 -17.20 2.86
N TYR A 489 3.02 -16.84 1.57
CA TYR A 489 3.43 -17.75 0.49
C TYR A 489 4.91 -18.15 0.61
N LEU A 490 5.80 -17.18 0.86
CA LEU A 490 7.23 -17.45 1.00
C LEU A 490 7.53 -18.34 2.21
N VAL A 491 6.78 -18.17 3.32
CA VAL A 491 6.84 -19.07 4.48
C VAL A 491 6.38 -20.47 4.09
N ALA A 492 5.25 -20.61 3.40
CA ALA A 492 4.75 -21.90 2.95
C ALA A 492 5.75 -22.60 2.03
N LYS A 493 6.31 -21.91 1.04
CA LYS A 493 7.36 -22.42 0.14
C LYS A 493 8.60 -22.91 0.90
N ALA A 494 9.05 -22.11 1.87
CA ALA A 494 10.19 -22.49 2.71
C ALA A 494 9.91 -23.74 3.57
N MET A 495 8.68 -23.88 4.08
CA MET A 495 8.29 -25.06 4.88
C MET A 495 8.27 -26.33 4.04
N ILE A 496 7.71 -26.28 2.84
CA ILE A 496 7.66 -27.42 1.90
C ILE A 496 9.06 -27.88 1.49
N ASN A 497 9.99 -26.95 1.29
CA ASN A 497 11.36 -27.23 0.83
C ASN A 497 12.31 -27.66 1.96
N ARG A 498 11.86 -27.75 3.21
CA ARG A 498 12.71 -28.26 4.31
C ARG A 498 13.06 -29.73 4.08
N PRO A 499 14.34 -30.18 4.32
CA PRO A 499 14.83 -31.53 3.96
C PRO A 499 14.05 -32.72 4.53
N ASN A 500 13.23 -32.49 5.55
CA ASN A 500 12.44 -33.54 6.22
C ASN A 500 10.92 -33.37 6.01
N PHE A 501 10.49 -32.52 5.08
CA PHE A 501 9.11 -32.37 4.70
C PHE A 501 8.82 -33.25 3.48
N PRO A 502 7.95 -34.26 3.48
CA PRO A 502 6.82 -34.52 4.34
C PRO A 502 6.91 -35.81 5.19
N ASN A 503 8.08 -36.19 5.69
CA ASN A 503 8.18 -37.37 6.55
C ASN A 503 7.62 -37.08 7.96
N ILE A 504 6.33 -37.26 8.09
CA ILE A 504 5.43 -36.82 9.15
C ILE A 504 5.76 -37.42 10.51
N ARG A 505 6.47 -38.54 10.57
CA ARG A 505 6.93 -39.13 11.85
C ARG A 505 7.99 -38.27 12.56
N THR A 506 8.64 -37.36 11.84
CA THR A 506 9.64 -36.42 12.36
C THR A 506 9.15 -34.95 12.44
N ILE A 507 8.00 -34.61 11.84
CA ILE A 507 7.36 -33.29 11.98
C ILE A 507 6.84 -33.04 13.41
N LYS A 508 6.97 -34.03 14.28
CA LYS A 508 6.39 -34.05 15.64
C LYS A 508 6.69 -32.82 16.53
N SER A 509 7.52 -31.87 16.12
CA SER A 509 7.89 -30.84 17.09
C SER A 509 8.03 -29.40 16.60
N SER A 510 8.00 -29.05 15.30
CA SER A 510 8.24 -27.62 14.99
C SER A 510 7.20 -26.93 14.10
N VAL A 511 6.54 -27.62 13.17
CA VAL A 511 5.57 -26.95 12.27
C VAL A 511 4.14 -27.10 12.77
N LEU A 512 3.75 -28.26 13.31
CA LEU A 512 2.40 -28.50 13.82
C LEU A 512 2.04 -27.65 15.03
N GLU A 513 3.00 -27.21 15.83
CA GLU A 513 2.73 -26.28 16.94
C GLU A 513 2.14 -24.95 16.45
N TYR A 514 2.44 -24.57 15.22
CA TYR A 514 1.93 -23.32 14.64
C TYR A 514 0.45 -23.40 14.23
N ILE A 515 -0.18 -24.58 14.15
CA ILE A 515 -1.62 -24.66 13.86
C ILE A 515 -2.50 -24.07 14.98
N THR A 516 -1.92 -23.83 16.14
CA THR A 516 -2.59 -23.15 17.27
C THR A 516 -2.56 -21.63 17.16
N ARG A 517 -1.92 -21.07 16.10
CA ARG A 517 -1.75 -19.64 15.87
C ARG A 517 -2.55 -19.21 14.63
N GLU A 518 -3.50 -18.31 14.81
CA GLU A 518 -4.39 -17.83 13.76
C GLU A 518 -3.65 -17.26 12.54
N ASN A 519 -2.52 -16.55 12.77
CA ASN A 519 -1.71 -15.98 11.69
C ASN A 519 -1.13 -17.02 10.74
N TRP A 520 -1.03 -18.31 11.13
CA TRP A 520 -0.54 -19.40 10.30
C TRP A 520 -1.61 -20.04 9.40
N ARG A 521 -2.85 -19.60 9.49
CA ARG A 521 -3.98 -20.16 8.74
C ARG A 521 -3.73 -20.19 7.23
N GLU A 522 -3.32 -19.07 6.63
CA GLU A 522 -3.04 -19.00 5.19
C GLU A 522 -1.79 -19.80 4.80
N VAL A 523 -0.80 -19.85 5.66
CA VAL A 523 0.41 -20.64 5.42
C VAL A 523 0.04 -22.13 5.29
N PHE A 524 -0.71 -22.69 6.24
CA PHE A 524 -1.16 -24.09 6.17
C PHE A 524 -2.08 -24.34 4.98
N TYR A 525 -2.96 -23.38 4.65
CA TYR A 525 -3.78 -23.44 3.45
C TYR A 525 -2.91 -23.60 2.18
N MET A 526 -1.92 -22.73 2.00
CA MET A 526 -1.01 -22.80 0.84
C MET A 526 -0.16 -24.05 0.83
N ILE A 527 0.30 -24.53 1.99
CA ILE A 527 1.01 -25.82 2.09
C ILE A 527 0.10 -26.95 1.62
N SER A 528 -1.15 -27.00 2.11
CA SER A 528 -2.08 -28.06 1.74
C SER A 528 -2.42 -28.08 0.25
N GLU A 529 -2.47 -26.90 -0.40
CA GLU A 529 -2.66 -26.80 -1.86
C GLU A 529 -1.43 -27.21 -2.66
N ALA A 530 -0.24 -26.88 -2.18
CA ALA A 530 1.00 -27.09 -2.92
C ALA A 530 1.47 -28.54 -2.91
N LEU A 531 1.10 -29.33 -1.89
CA LEU A 531 1.47 -30.74 -1.79
C LEU A 531 0.81 -31.59 -2.89
N GLU A 532 1.53 -32.59 -3.39
CA GLU A 532 0.98 -33.59 -4.31
C GLU A 532 -0.16 -34.41 -3.67
N ARG A 533 0.01 -34.78 -2.38
CA ARG A 533 -1.01 -35.42 -1.54
C ARG A 533 -0.97 -34.83 -0.14
N SER A 534 -2.12 -34.40 0.34
CA SER A 534 -2.25 -33.69 1.62
C SER A 534 -2.77 -34.56 2.76
N ASP A 535 -3.09 -35.85 2.49
CA ASP A 535 -3.68 -36.77 3.45
C ASP A 535 -2.91 -36.80 4.77
N SER A 536 -1.61 -37.01 4.68
CA SER A 536 -0.77 -37.16 5.86
C SER A 536 -0.59 -35.87 6.65
N LEU A 537 -0.56 -34.72 5.99
CA LEU A 537 -0.53 -33.42 6.66
C LEU A 537 -1.83 -33.21 7.46
N LEU A 538 -2.98 -33.40 6.82
CA LEU A 538 -4.28 -33.11 7.41
C LEU A 538 -4.62 -34.10 8.54
N LEU A 539 -4.24 -35.39 8.41
CA LEU A 539 -4.35 -36.35 9.49
C LEU A 539 -3.47 -35.95 10.70
N SER A 540 -2.23 -35.52 10.43
CA SER A 540 -1.34 -35.10 11.53
C SER A 540 -1.83 -33.82 12.23
N MET A 541 -2.43 -32.88 11.47
CA MET A 541 -3.08 -31.71 12.05
C MET A 541 -4.26 -32.11 12.93
N LYS A 542 -5.07 -33.08 12.49
CA LYS A 542 -6.19 -33.63 13.25
C LYS A 542 -5.71 -34.31 14.55
N ASP A 543 -4.74 -35.20 14.43
CA ASP A 543 -4.17 -35.90 15.58
C ASP A 543 -3.58 -34.92 16.59
N PHE A 544 -2.88 -33.89 16.13
CA PHE A 544 -2.33 -32.86 17.01
C PHE A 544 -3.42 -32.07 17.72
N ALA A 545 -4.48 -31.68 17.00
CA ALA A 545 -5.61 -30.97 17.59
C ALA A 545 -6.28 -31.83 18.68
N ASP A 546 -6.55 -33.11 18.43
CA ASP A 546 -7.16 -34.02 19.39
C ASP A 546 -6.31 -34.21 20.67
N LEU A 547 -4.99 -34.30 20.49
CA LEU A 547 -4.06 -34.45 21.59
C LEU A 547 -3.99 -33.23 22.52
N LEU A 548 -4.34 -32.02 22.03
CA LEU A 548 -4.34 -30.81 22.85
C LEU A 548 -5.25 -30.95 24.08
N LEU A 549 -6.43 -31.57 23.93
CA LEU A 549 -7.39 -31.71 25.00
C LEU A 549 -7.38 -33.08 25.69
N ALA A 550 -6.62 -34.07 25.18
CA ALA A 550 -6.67 -35.47 25.57
C ALA A 550 -6.45 -35.69 27.08
N ASN A 551 -5.59 -34.89 27.70
CA ASN A 551 -5.18 -35.05 29.08
C ASN A 551 -5.96 -34.15 30.10
N ASP A 552 -6.93 -33.35 29.67
CA ASP A 552 -7.72 -32.50 30.57
C ASP A 552 -9.15 -33.03 30.68
N PRO A 553 -9.53 -33.62 31.86
CA PRO A 553 -10.85 -34.21 32.02
C PRO A 553 -11.99 -33.23 31.83
N LYS A 554 -11.85 -31.96 32.26
CA LYS A 554 -12.90 -30.95 32.12
C LYS A 554 -13.14 -30.56 30.68
N LEU A 555 -12.08 -30.47 29.92
CA LEU A 555 -12.18 -30.14 28.47
C LEU A 555 -12.73 -31.36 27.71
N GLN A 556 -12.39 -32.58 28.11
CA GLN A 556 -13.04 -33.79 27.58
C GLN A 556 -14.53 -33.86 27.95
N ASP A 557 -14.94 -33.44 29.13
CA ASP A 557 -16.36 -33.36 29.52
C ASP A 557 -17.15 -32.43 28.58
N ILE A 558 -16.55 -31.35 28.14
CA ILE A 558 -17.18 -30.46 27.14
C ILE A 558 -17.37 -31.21 25.82
N LEU A 559 -16.37 -31.95 25.32
CA LEU A 559 -16.47 -32.71 24.06
C LEU A 559 -17.51 -33.84 24.20
N ILE A 560 -17.57 -34.54 25.34
CA ILE A 560 -18.61 -35.54 25.63
C ILE A 560 -19.99 -34.88 25.60
N TRP A 561 -20.12 -33.70 26.21
CA TRP A 561 -21.39 -32.96 26.19
C TRP A 561 -21.78 -32.57 24.75
N LEU A 562 -20.84 -32.05 23.94
CA LEU A 562 -21.07 -31.71 22.52
C LEU A 562 -21.56 -32.92 21.71
N ASN A 563 -20.91 -34.07 21.89
CA ASN A 563 -21.28 -35.29 21.20
C ASN A 563 -22.68 -35.79 21.62
N ASN A 564 -22.96 -35.82 22.92
CA ASN A 564 -24.28 -36.22 23.42
C ASN A 564 -25.38 -35.24 22.99
N LYS A 565 -25.09 -33.95 23.01
CA LYS A 565 -26.02 -32.91 22.52
C LYS A 565 -26.29 -33.05 21.03
N SER A 566 -25.29 -33.28 20.21
CA SER A 566 -25.48 -33.49 18.78
C SER A 566 -26.34 -34.72 18.46
N LYS A 567 -26.14 -35.80 19.21
CA LYS A 567 -26.93 -37.02 19.08
C LYS A 567 -28.39 -36.85 19.54
N SER A 568 -28.67 -35.89 20.43
CA SER A 568 -30.02 -35.62 20.99
C SER A 568 -30.88 -34.74 20.07
N ILE A 569 -30.31 -34.06 19.12
CA ILE A 569 -31.01 -33.20 18.18
C ILE A 569 -31.57 -34.03 17.02
N ASN A 570 -32.88 -33.94 16.79
CA ASN A 570 -33.51 -34.55 15.63
C ASN A 570 -33.33 -33.60 14.45
N SER A 571 -32.32 -33.86 13.63
CA SER A 571 -31.92 -32.99 12.54
C SER A 571 -31.46 -33.79 11.31
N SER A 572 -31.72 -33.26 10.13
CA SER A 572 -31.17 -33.73 8.87
C SER A 572 -29.70 -33.33 8.70
N HIS A 573 -29.21 -32.39 9.49
CA HIS A 573 -27.85 -31.89 9.43
C HIS A 573 -26.82 -32.89 9.99
N GLN A 574 -25.59 -32.79 9.49
CA GLN A 574 -24.48 -33.63 9.96
C GLN A 574 -24.15 -33.38 11.43
N GLN A 575 -23.91 -34.43 12.20
CA GLN A 575 -23.62 -34.31 13.65
C GLN A 575 -22.38 -33.47 13.97
N ASN A 576 -21.35 -33.50 13.09
CA ASN A 576 -20.18 -32.66 13.23
C ASN A 576 -20.50 -31.15 13.11
N ALA A 577 -21.41 -30.79 12.20
CA ALA A 577 -21.87 -29.41 12.07
C ALA A 577 -22.66 -28.95 13.31
N ILE A 578 -23.48 -29.85 13.88
CA ILE A 578 -24.19 -29.58 15.12
C ILE A 578 -23.20 -29.42 16.29
N ARG A 579 -22.17 -30.30 16.40
CA ARG A 579 -21.12 -30.15 17.41
C ARG A 579 -20.41 -28.78 17.28
N ALA A 580 -20.07 -28.38 16.07
CA ALA A 580 -19.44 -27.09 15.82
C ALA A 580 -20.34 -25.91 16.22
N LEU A 581 -21.66 -25.99 15.94
CA LEU A 581 -22.63 -24.96 16.31
C LEU A 581 -22.70 -24.79 17.85
N TYR A 582 -22.72 -25.90 18.61
CA TYR A 582 -22.78 -25.83 20.05
C TYR A 582 -21.43 -25.46 20.69
N LEU A 583 -20.30 -25.83 20.08
CA LEU A 583 -18.98 -25.39 20.52
C LEU A 583 -18.90 -23.84 20.51
N ALA A 584 -19.44 -23.21 19.51
CA ALA A 584 -19.55 -21.75 19.45
C ALA A 584 -20.26 -21.18 20.69
N ARG A 585 -21.35 -21.83 21.11
CA ARG A 585 -22.13 -21.41 22.28
C ARG A 585 -21.36 -21.61 23.58
N VAL A 586 -20.60 -22.69 23.70
CA VAL A 586 -19.75 -22.93 24.87
C VAL A 586 -18.72 -21.82 25.03
N LEU A 587 -18.05 -21.47 23.97
CA LEU A 587 -17.01 -20.42 24.00
C LEU A 587 -17.58 -19.06 24.41
N ASN A 588 -18.76 -18.70 23.92
CA ASN A 588 -19.43 -17.46 24.34
C ASN A 588 -19.84 -17.49 25.85
N SER A 589 -20.14 -18.67 26.38
CA SER A 589 -20.56 -18.81 27.79
C SER A 589 -19.39 -18.76 28.77
N VAL A 590 -18.14 -18.94 28.31
CA VAL A 590 -16.95 -18.92 29.18
C VAL A 590 -16.46 -17.49 29.37
N PRO A 591 -16.45 -16.95 30.61
CA PRO A 591 -16.04 -15.59 30.88
C PRO A 591 -14.59 -15.32 30.38
N ASN A 592 -14.37 -14.18 29.73
CA ASN A 592 -13.07 -13.70 29.21
C ASN A 592 -12.46 -14.52 28.04
N ILE A 593 -13.14 -15.53 27.50
CA ILE A 593 -12.71 -16.12 26.22
C ILE A 593 -12.95 -15.15 25.06
N ALA A 594 -14.02 -14.36 25.10
CA ALA A 594 -14.32 -13.36 24.06
C ALA A 594 -13.22 -12.29 23.88
N SER A 595 -12.34 -12.08 24.86
CA SER A 595 -11.15 -11.21 24.71
C SER A 595 -9.97 -11.91 24.04
N LEU A 596 -9.98 -13.23 23.96
CA LEU A 596 -8.93 -14.07 23.34
C LEU A 596 -9.27 -14.45 21.89
N VAL A 597 -10.58 -14.48 21.56
CA VAL A 597 -11.11 -14.78 20.22
C VAL A 597 -11.93 -13.57 19.76
N LYS A 598 -11.53 -12.90 18.70
CA LYS A 598 -12.00 -11.56 18.29
C LYS A 598 -13.49 -11.41 18.00
N ASP A 599 -14.16 -12.39 17.51
CA ASP A 599 -15.62 -12.47 17.35
C ASP A 599 -16.02 -13.93 17.24
N PRO A 600 -16.15 -14.62 18.40
CA PRO A 600 -16.51 -16.02 18.40
C PRO A 600 -17.80 -16.30 17.61
N PHE A 601 -18.68 -15.30 17.49
CA PHE A 601 -20.00 -15.49 16.89
C PHE A 601 -19.97 -15.53 15.37
N SER A 602 -19.16 -14.69 14.71
CA SER A 602 -19.09 -14.66 13.24
C SER A 602 -18.22 -15.78 12.69
N GLU A 603 -17.13 -16.10 13.37
CA GLU A 603 -16.20 -17.15 12.95
C GLU A 603 -16.78 -18.56 13.15
N PHE A 604 -17.55 -18.77 14.20
CA PHE A 604 -18.21 -20.06 14.46
C PHE A 604 -19.39 -20.35 13.56
N ARG A 605 -20.10 -19.32 13.10
CA ARG A 605 -21.03 -19.47 11.98
C ARG A 605 -20.31 -19.99 10.74
N THR A 606 -19.05 -19.59 10.57
CA THR A 606 -18.22 -20.04 9.45
C THR A 606 -17.90 -21.53 9.59
N LEU A 607 -17.49 -21.98 10.75
CA LEU A 607 -17.12 -23.39 11.00
C LEU A 607 -18.32 -24.34 10.80
N SER A 608 -19.45 -24.02 11.36
CA SER A 608 -20.68 -24.82 11.18
C SER A 608 -21.18 -24.77 9.74
N LYS A 609 -21.10 -23.62 9.07
CA LYS A 609 -21.46 -23.47 7.65
C LYS A 609 -20.51 -24.21 6.71
N VAL A 610 -19.24 -24.34 7.05
CA VAL A 610 -18.27 -25.12 6.29
C VAL A 610 -18.63 -26.60 6.28
N LEU A 611 -19.10 -27.08 7.40
CA LEU A 611 -19.53 -28.49 7.57
C LEU A 611 -20.91 -28.75 6.94
N ASP A 612 -21.84 -27.81 7.15
CA ASP A 612 -23.18 -27.84 6.57
C ASP A 612 -23.68 -26.40 6.32
N TRP A 613 -23.78 -26.00 5.05
CA TRP A 613 -24.08 -24.62 4.64
C TRP A 613 -25.39 -24.06 5.21
N ASN A 614 -26.38 -24.92 5.41
CA ASN A 614 -27.72 -24.50 5.80
C ASN A 614 -27.97 -24.50 7.33
N ILE A 615 -27.04 -25.01 8.14
CA ILE A 615 -27.29 -25.24 9.58
C ILE A 615 -27.59 -23.96 10.37
N SER A 616 -26.96 -22.85 10.02
CA SER A 616 -27.16 -21.58 10.75
C SER A 616 -28.53 -20.94 10.50
N ASP A 617 -29.15 -21.25 9.37
CA ASP A 617 -30.42 -20.71 8.91
C ASP A 617 -31.52 -21.78 8.89
N SER A 618 -31.26 -22.93 9.55
CA SER A 618 -32.16 -24.05 9.63
C SER A 618 -33.50 -23.66 10.29
N ASP A 619 -34.60 -24.10 9.67
CA ASP A 619 -35.96 -23.99 10.20
C ASP A 619 -36.36 -25.18 11.08
N GLU A 620 -35.42 -26.07 11.39
CA GLU A 620 -35.66 -27.21 12.27
C GLU A 620 -35.99 -26.78 13.69
N ILE A 621 -37.07 -27.28 14.20
CA ILE A 621 -37.69 -26.85 15.46
C ILE A 621 -36.72 -26.95 16.65
N ASP A 622 -35.98 -28.04 16.77
CA ASP A 622 -35.03 -28.23 17.86
C ASP A 622 -33.90 -27.18 17.85
N LEU A 623 -33.36 -26.84 16.66
CA LEU A 623 -32.32 -25.83 16.52
C LEU A 623 -32.86 -24.39 16.76
N ILE A 624 -34.11 -24.14 16.34
CA ILE A 624 -34.79 -22.86 16.62
C ILE A 624 -35.01 -22.69 18.12
N ILE A 625 -35.55 -23.70 18.80
CA ILE A 625 -35.82 -23.66 20.24
C ILE A 625 -34.53 -23.38 20.99
N ASP A 626 -33.46 -24.12 20.71
CA ASP A 626 -32.18 -23.93 21.38
C ASP A 626 -31.59 -22.56 21.09
N ARG A 627 -31.69 -22.06 19.84
CA ARG A 627 -31.27 -20.71 19.47
C ARG A 627 -31.97 -19.62 20.27
N VAL A 628 -33.30 -19.72 20.39
CA VAL A 628 -34.09 -18.74 21.14
C VAL A 628 -33.82 -18.84 22.63
N MET A 629 -33.63 -20.05 23.17
CA MET A 629 -33.27 -20.27 24.58
C MET A 629 -31.90 -19.68 24.93
N TYR A 630 -30.89 -19.91 24.09
CA TYR A 630 -29.57 -19.28 24.29
C TYR A 630 -29.68 -17.76 24.29
N TYR A 631 -30.43 -17.21 23.34
CA TYR A 631 -30.66 -15.78 23.28
C TYR A 631 -31.33 -15.25 24.54
N LEU A 632 -32.32 -15.95 25.08
CA LEU A 632 -32.97 -15.59 26.34
C LEU A 632 -32.02 -15.59 27.51
N ILE A 633 -31.13 -16.58 27.61
CA ILE A 633 -30.19 -16.71 28.71
C ILE A 633 -29.12 -15.62 28.67
N GLU A 634 -28.66 -15.28 27.46
CA GLU A 634 -27.58 -14.31 27.24
C GLU A 634 -28.07 -12.84 27.32
N THR A 635 -29.25 -12.54 26.77
CA THR A 635 -29.70 -11.14 26.61
C THR A 635 -30.51 -10.60 27.79
N VAL A 636 -31.11 -11.44 28.62
CA VAL A 636 -31.81 -10.98 29.83
C VAL A 636 -30.85 -10.28 30.80
N THR A 637 -29.53 -10.44 30.62
CA THR A 637 -28.51 -9.80 31.46
C THR A 637 -28.22 -8.33 31.04
N PHE A 638 -28.46 -7.91 29.77
CA PHE A 638 -27.96 -6.63 29.26
C PHE A 638 -28.96 -5.86 28.38
N SER A 639 -29.80 -5.01 28.79
CA SER A 639 -30.44 -3.94 27.99
C SER A 639 -31.75 -4.20 27.21
N GLU A 640 -32.25 -5.42 27.08
CA GLU A 640 -33.52 -5.63 26.35
C GLU A 640 -34.78 -5.34 27.20
N THR A 641 -35.85 -4.92 26.50
CA THR A 641 -37.15 -4.68 27.12
C THR A 641 -37.82 -5.99 27.61
N ILE A 642 -38.67 -5.89 28.62
CA ILE A 642 -39.47 -7.02 29.11
C ILE A 642 -40.34 -7.60 27.98
N GLU A 643 -40.85 -6.72 27.09
CA GLU A 643 -41.66 -7.10 25.94
C GLU A 643 -40.94 -8.02 24.93
N SER A 644 -39.64 -7.75 24.64
CA SER A 644 -38.86 -8.64 23.75
C SER A 644 -38.63 -10.00 24.36
N THR A 645 -38.37 -10.06 25.68
CA THR A 645 -38.24 -11.32 26.43
C THR A 645 -39.53 -12.12 26.41
N LEU A 646 -40.67 -11.46 26.64
CA LEU A 646 -42.01 -12.09 26.59
C LEU A 646 -42.36 -12.59 25.20
N SER A 647 -42.02 -11.84 24.16
CA SER A 647 -42.25 -12.25 22.76
C SER A 647 -41.50 -13.56 22.45
N ARG A 648 -40.25 -13.67 22.86
CA ARG A 648 -39.45 -14.88 22.66
C ARG A 648 -39.98 -16.10 23.46
N ILE A 649 -40.39 -15.88 24.68
CA ILE A 649 -41.05 -16.98 25.47
C ILE A 649 -42.32 -17.42 24.79
N LYS A 650 -43.12 -16.53 24.20
CA LYS A 650 -44.30 -16.89 23.42
C LYS A 650 -43.94 -17.74 22.19
N ILE A 651 -42.86 -17.39 21.46
CA ILE A 651 -42.39 -18.18 20.33
C ILE A 651 -42.01 -19.59 20.80
N LEU A 652 -41.21 -19.71 21.87
CA LEU A 652 -40.84 -21.01 22.41
C LEU A 652 -42.05 -21.85 22.85
N THR A 653 -43.03 -21.25 23.52
CA THR A 653 -44.25 -21.95 23.98
C THR A 653 -45.13 -22.36 22.82
N ALA A 654 -45.05 -21.69 21.69
CA ALA A 654 -45.77 -22.06 20.46
C ALA A 654 -45.12 -23.24 19.71
N LEU A 655 -43.80 -23.30 19.70
CA LEU A 655 -43.00 -24.33 19.02
C LEU A 655 -42.86 -25.62 19.84
N GLU A 656 -42.93 -25.55 21.15
CA GLU A 656 -42.59 -26.66 22.05
C GLU A 656 -43.76 -27.66 22.22
N ILE A 657 -43.48 -28.91 21.96
CA ILE A 657 -44.41 -30.03 22.08
C ILE A 657 -44.43 -30.58 23.52
N ASN A 658 -43.34 -30.47 24.30
CA ASN A 658 -43.25 -30.97 25.65
C ASN A 658 -44.11 -30.12 26.62
N THR A 659 -45.20 -30.66 27.10
CA THR A 659 -46.17 -29.96 27.96
C THR A 659 -45.57 -29.47 29.28
N LYS A 660 -44.62 -30.21 29.86
CA LYS A 660 -43.93 -29.82 31.12
C LYS A 660 -43.00 -28.63 30.89
N PHE A 661 -42.20 -28.67 29.83
CA PHE A 661 -41.30 -27.57 29.46
C PHE A 661 -42.11 -26.30 29.14
N ARG A 662 -43.16 -26.41 28.31
CA ARG A 662 -44.10 -25.34 27.99
C ARG A 662 -44.72 -24.72 29.24
N SER A 663 -45.21 -25.55 30.18
CA SER A 663 -45.80 -25.08 31.44
C SER A 663 -44.80 -24.31 32.30
N ARG A 664 -43.55 -24.77 32.36
CA ARG A 664 -42.44 -24.09 33.07
C ARG A 664 -42.10 -22.75 32.45
N LEU A 665 -42.04 -22.65 31.12
CA LEU A 665 -41.83 -21.37 30.42
C LEU A 665 -42.97 -20.39 30.69
N LEU A 666 -44.23 -20.85 30.67
CA LEU A 666 -45.40 -20.02 30.99
C LEU A 666 -45.38 -19.49 32.42
N SER A 667 -44.86 -20.27 33.38
CA SER A 667 -44.71 -19.79 34.76
C SER A 667 -43.79 -18.60 34.89
N ILE A 668 -42.77 -18.49 34.01
CA ILE A 668 -41.86 -17.35 33.97
C ILE A 668 -42.54 -16.07 33.48
N VAL A 669 -43.49 -16.19 32.52
CA VAL A 669 -44.27 -15.04 32.04
C VAL A 669 -44.96 -14.34 33.21
N ASN A 670 -45.57 -15.11 34.10
CA ASN A 670 -46.23 -14.53 35.28
C ASN A 670 -45.24 -13.86 36.25
N ILE A 671 -44.04 -14.43 36.40
CA ILE A 671 -43.00 -13.84 37.26
C ILE A 671 -42.45 -12.56 36.64
N LEU A 672 -42.24 -12.53 35.34
CA LEU A 672 -41.79 -11.33 34.57
C LEU A 672 -42.80 -10.18 34.71
N HIS A 673 -44.09 -10.46 34.59
CA HIS A 673 -45.14 -9.47 34.78
C HIS A 673 -45.22 -8.89 36.20
N LEU A 674 -44.97 -9.74 37.20
CA LEU A 674 -45.08 -9.36 38.62
C LEU A 674 -43.84 -8.69 39.20
N ARG A 675 -42.65 -9.08 38.74
CA ARG A 675 -41.38 -8.71 39.39
C ARG A 675 -40.33 -8.12 38.43
N GLY A 676 -40.66 -8.01 37.16
CA GLY A 676 -39.70 -7.54 36.14
C GLY A 676 -38.50 -8.49 35.96
N LYS A 677 -37.39 -7.97 35.48
CA LYS A 677 -36.15 -8.72 35.26
C LYS A 677 -35.39 -8.84 36.61
N ASP A 678 -35.69 -9.87 37.37
CA ASP A 678 -34.98 -10.18 38.60
C ASP A 678 -33.99 -11.34 38.38
N TYR A 679 -32.89 -11.38 39.14
CA TYR A 679 -31.92 -12.48 39.20
C TYR A 679 -32.57 -13.87 39.29
N ARG A 680 -33.72 -13.97 40.01
CA ARG A 680 -34.48 -15.22 40.16
C ARG A 680 -35.05 -15.70 38.81
N VAL A 681 -35.52 -14.81 37.98
CA VAL A 681 -36.03 -15.11 36.60
C VAL A 681 -34.92 -15.70 35.76
N LEU A 682 -33.74 -15.06 35.78
CA LEU A 682 -32.55 -15.55 35.09
C LEU A 682 -32.15 -16.94 35.52
N LYS A 683 -32.06 -17.15 36.82
CA LYS A 683 -31.72 -18.46 37.40
C LYS A 683 -32.73 -19.53 37.02
N THR A 684 -34.02 -19.18 36.98
CA THR A 684 -35.09 -20.12 36.63
C THR A 684 -35.02 -20.46 35.13
N LEU A 685 -34.87 -19.50 34.27
CA LEU A 685 -34.65 -19.72 32.82
C LEU A 685 -33.44 -20.61 32.55
N HIS A 686 -32.36 -20.34 33.22
CA HIS A 686 -31.14 -21.12 33.13
C HIS A 686 -31.35 -22.59 33.58
N ASN A 687 -31.99 -22.80 34.69
CA ASN A 687 -32.30 -24.13 35.17
C ASN A 687 -33.23 -24.90 34.21
N ILE A 688 -34.22 -24.23 33.63
CA ILE A 688 -35.11 -24.81 32.61
C ILE A 688 -34.34 -25.19 31.34
N ALA A 689 -33.43 -24.36 30.92
CA ALA A 689 -32.61 -24.65 29.73
C ALA A 689 -31.72 -25.89 29.95
N ILE A 690 -31.13 -26.02 31.11
CA ILE A 690 -30.33 -27.20 31.47
C ILE A 690 -31.22 -28.44 31.58
N GLU A 691 -32.36 -28.36 32.33
CA GLU A 691 -33.24 -29.50 32.65
C GLU A 691 -33.87 -30.10 31.38
N TYR A 692 -34.37 -29.25 30.47
CA TYR A 692 -35.17 -29.70 29.31
C TYR A 692 -34.40 -29.75 28.00
N ARG A 693 -33.37 -28.94 27.86
CA ARG A 693 -32.64 -28.84 26.59
C ARG A 693 -31.15 -29.18 26.71
N ASN A 694 -30.67 -29.42 27.94
CA ASN A 694 -29.25 -29.66 28.19
C ASN A 694 -28.33 -28.59 27.61
N ILE A 695 -28.71 -27.30 27.74
CA ILE A 695 -27.94 -26.13 27.26
C ILE A 695 -27.80 -25.10 28.40
N GLY A 696 -26.85 -24.17 28.23
CA GLY A 696 -26.63 -23.11 29.20
C GLY A 696 -25.74 -23.53 30.36
N HIS A 697 -24.98 -24.61 30.24
CA HIS A 697 -24.01 -25.02 31.25
C HIS A 697 -22.96 -23.91 31.47
N ARG A 698 -22.67 -23.62 32.75
CA ARG A 698 -21.60 -22.68 33.11
C ARG A 698 -20.29 -23.46 33.27
N TRP A 699 -19.51 -23.40 32.20
CA TRP A 699 -18.17 -24.00 32.22
C TRP A 699 -17.18 -23.08 32.93
N VAL A 700 -16.75 -23.47 34.14
CA VAL A 700 -15.73 -22.72 34.90
C VAL A 700 -14.37 -23.31 34.58
N LEU A 701 -13.65 -22.61 33.69
CA LEU A 701 -12.31 -23.01 33.25
C LEU A 701 -11.24 -22.10 33.88
N SER A 702 -10.11 -22.70 34.26
CA SER A 702 -8.90 -21.97 34.62
C SER A 702 -8.28 -21.26 33.40
N ASN A 703 -7.42 -20.28 33.62
CA ASN A 703 -6.77 -19.60 32.50
C ASN A 703 -5.99 -20.55 31.58
N PRO A 704 -5.16 -21.51 32.07
CA PRO A 704 -4.53 -22.51 31.22
C PRO A 704 -5.51 -23.34 30.39
N GLN A 705 -6.67 -23.70 30.98
CA GLN A 705 -7.72 -24.46 30.29
C GLN A 705 -8.37 -23.60 29.18
N LYS A 706 -8.59 -22.31 29.44
CA LYS A 706 -9.09 -21.38 28.39
C LYS A 706 -8.13 -21.25 27.24
N ASP A 707 -6.85 -21.06 27.53
CA ASP A 707 -5.82 -20.95 26.52
C ASP A 707 -5.73 -22.24 25.69
N LEU A 708 -5.74 -23.38 26.30
CA LEU A 708 -5.71 -24.67 25.63
C LEU A 708 -6.95 -24.91 24.78
N PHE A 709 -8.12 -24.47 25.26
CA PHE A 709 -9.38 -24.59 24.54
C PHE A 709 -9.41 -23.64 23.30
N CYS A 710 -8.85 -22.43 23.43
CA CYS A 710 -8.66 -21.54 22.29
C CYS A 710 -7.69 -22.11 21.25
N GLN A 711 -6.57 -22.71 21.69
CA GLN A 711 -5.63 -23.39 20.81
C GLN A 711 -6.29 -24.55 20.04
N TYR A 712 -7.08 -25.36 20.74
CA TYR A 712 -7.85 -26.46 20.15
C TYR A 712 -8.81 -25.95 19.08
N TYR A 713 -9.52 -24.86 19.40
CA TYR A 713 -10.41 -24.25 18.45
C TYR A 713 -9.67 -23.78 17.21
N THR A 714 -8.60 -22.99 17.38
CA THR A 714 -7.80 -22.46 16.27
C THR A 714 -7.24 -23.59 15.41
N ALA A 715 -6.77 -24.68 16.02
CA ALA A 715 -6.24 -25.83 15.30
C ALA A 715 -7.31 -26.50 14.41
N ASN A 716 -8.53 -26.68 14.93
CA ASN A 716 -9.65 -27.25 14.15
C ASN A 716 -10.15 -26.29 13.07
N ASP A 717 -10.15 -24.97 13.32
CA ASP A 717 -10.52 -23.98 12.32
C ASP A 717 -9.54 -23.98 11.15
N ILE A 718 -8.24 -23.99 11.42
CA ILE A 718 -7.19 -24.08 10.39
C ILE A 718 -7.30 -25.40 9.63
N LEU A 719 -7.53 -26.52 10.31
CA LEU A 719 -7.72 -27.82 9.66
C LEU A 719 -8.91 -27.80 8.69
N LEU A 720 -10.06 -27.28 9.11
CA LEU A 720 -11.23 -27.17 8.25
C LEU A 720 -11.00 -26.23 7.08
N TYR A 721 -10.30 -25.11 7.32
CA TYR A 721 -9.95 -24.19 6.25
C TYR A 721 -9.06 -24.85 5.19
N CYS A 722 -8.11 -25.71 5.61
CA CYS A 722 -7.32 -26.52 4.68
C CYS A 722 -8.16 -27.55 3.92
N LEU A 723 -9.13 -28.20 4.59
CA LEU A 723 -10.06 -29.13 3.92
C LEU A 723 -10.93 -28.47 2.85
N MET A 724 -11.20 -27.15 2.95
CA MET A 724 -11.91 -26.38 1.92
C MET A 724 -11.03 -26.00 0.74
N SER A 725 -9.70 -26.08 0.88
CA SER A 725 -8.78 -25.76 -0.20
C SER A 725 -8.88 -26.78 -1.34
N GLN A 726 -8.30 -26.44 -2.50
CA GLN A 726 -8.17 -27.35 -3.64
C GLN A 726 -7.03 -28.38 -3.42
N CYS A 727 -6.89 -28.86 -2.17
CA CYS A 727 -5.89 -29.85 -1.82
C CYS A 727 -6.26 -31.23 -2.37
N ASN A 728 -5.23 -31.98 -2.77
CA ASN A 728 -5.39 -33.36 -3.23
C ASN A 728 -5.44 -34.30 -2.00
N ILE A 729 -6.66 -34.63 -1.56
CA ILE A 729 -6.94 -35.50 -0.42
C ILE A 729 -7.87 -36.65 -0.84
N ASP A 730 -7.60 -37.85 -0.32
CA ASP A 730 -8.50 -38.99 -0.49
C ASP A 730 -9.87 -38.71 0.16
N THR A 731 -10.94 -39.09 -0.54
CA THR A 731 -12.31 -38.84 -0.07
C THR A 731 -12.59 -39.50 1.26
N ASN A 732 -12.10 -40.73 1.49
CA ASN A 732 -12.28 -41.44 2.75
C ASN A 732 -11.55 -40.74 3.90
N VAL A 733 -10.35 -40.21 3.65
CA VAL A 733 -9.59 -39.44 4.64
C VAL A 733 -10.32 -38.15 4.97
N ARG A 734 -10.84 -37.45 3.97
CA ARG A 734 -11.64 -36.23 4.16
C ARG A 734 -12.88 -36.49 5.04
N GLU A 735 -13.65 -37.48 4.71
CA GLU A 735 -14.85 -37.82 5.49
C GLU A 735 -14.49 -38.32 6.89
N LYS A 736 -13.47 -39.14 7.05
CA LYS A 736 -12.99 -39.55 8.38
C LYS A 736 -12.62 -38.36 9.26
N ILE A 737 -11.89 -37.37 8.74
CA ILE A 737 -11.54 -36.15 9.49
C ILE A 737 -12.81 -35.41 9.91
N LYS A 738 -13.78 -35.26 9.01
CA LYS A 738 -15.05 -34.56 9.31
C LYS A 738 -15.87 -35.32 10.36
N GLU A 739 -16.06 -36.62 10.22
CA GLU A 739 -16.84 -37.44 11.14
C GLU A 739 -16.26 -37.43 12.58
N THR A 740 -14.95 -37.50 12.71
CA THR A 740 -14.26 -37.48 13.99
C THR A 740 -14.02 -36.09 14.57
N LEU A 741 -14.43 -35.02 13.85
CA LEU A 741 -14.22 -33.66 14.30
C LEU A 741 -14.99 -33.36 15.59
N LEU A 742 -14.30 -32.77 16.58
CA LEU A 742 -14.84 -32.38 17.89
C LEU A 742 -15.43 -33.55 18.70
N LEU A 743 -14.95 -34.78 18.48
CA LEU A 743 -15.28 -35.93 19.31
C LEU A 743 -14.35 -36.03 20.54
N PRO A 744 -14.83 -36.63 21.66
CA PRO A 744 -13.96 -37.00 22.76
C PRO A 744 -12.91 -38.02 22.30
N ILE A 745 -11.73 -38.02 22.94
CA ILE A 745 -10.63 -38.89 22.57
C ILE A 745 -10.99 -40.39 22.54
N ASP A 746 -11.79 -40.82 23.51
CA ASP A 746 -12.23 -42.22 23.65
C ASP A 746 -13.16 -42.65 22.47
N GLU A 747 -13.97 -41.75 21.96
CA GLU A 747 -14.85 -42.04 20.79
C GLU A 747 -14.05 -42.04 19.49
N ILE A 748 -12.97 -41.26 19.39
CA ILE A 748 -12.07 -41.26 18.23
C ILE A 748 -11.32 -42.60 18.12
N ALA A 749 -10.93 -43.16 19.25
CA ALA A 749 -10.21 -44.45 19.28
C ALA A 749 -11.09 -45.65 18.86
N GLN A 750 -12.42 -45.51 18.86
CA GLN A 750 -13.38 -46.54 18.44
C GLN A 750 -13.78 -46.47 16.96
N ASN A 751 -13.53 -45.33 16.32
CA ASN A 751 -13.78 -45.07 14.88
C ASN A 751 -12.47 -45.12 14.06
#